data_6d6e62f1c79245780dd514c5c688841f
#
_entry.id   6d6e62f1c79245780dd514c5c688841f
#
_cell.length_a   1.000
_cell.length_b   1.000
_cell.length_c   1.000
_cell.angle_alpha   90.00
_cell.angle_beta   90.00
_cell.angle_gamma   90.00
#
_symmetry.space_group_name_H-M   'P 1'
#
loop_
_entity.id
_entity.type
_entity.pdbx_description
1 polymer ?
#
loop_
_entity_poly.entity_id
_entity_poly.type
_entity_poly.pdbx_seq_one_letter_code
_entity_poly.pdbx_strand_id
1 'polypeptide(L)'
;MWRFKKDRSLESSIAYMCGALVITAGVGACLLRGLFFTEEMYPFLTLWFVLCCTCSLYYLVGVGAWRKSGGGAVSGITGVNGVSEGSEGSEVSGENKALRILLSVPLIILSLYVIHWLRGPLSSQGTMNEMLRWGLYASFALLVCFCAVNRVGRRIVNVTWSMAGMFLSMSALLAVCGVVKLPFAVAYSNSSEVSATGVRLAGLMEYPNAFGAVMAVFLLERLFAVAVYYGEPKKSVNMLGARSVGLGMECAEAERRSKGAGGVEAEQGKAGSTTAALLRLLPLFPYTAALLLSESRGAWLTAACACAAVLLWKRQLIAPLLAAGAAPVAAAALLYRQLARAGLAVEPVPGLLLLAGLWAGALLAGLWLCRRQRSAAGTARAAMLALAAAGWTAAGIAVLLHVRERITGPSSTVSARGLFYRDAWRLAAEAPWLGRGGETWRHAYLAAQSRPYVGSQVHNGYLDILLNLGFVGLAAILLMLLATGWLLATKSPRLLPPFMVIVLHSVVDFDWSYGLFWLLLFWLPALALAEDKQKHQSAPTHPQSETKLPIQSTSTNPLTNVSTQANPLIAQSTSTNPLTNVTTPTNPLIAYPTPKKSPQIRLRQLIGTTVCCFSLLLGVLSFHAAQGEKFYRQAIMSVDPSVKVELLQQSLGWNPRSPRTVIALSRLLSGEQSVSLLRQSLLYSPENASLSWELAERWMSSDHPGAALYWIDQSFRLDKYNNAKWVKAIEGMLLMGQKKLAEGNRKEGLVCVASGNELLLEYRRLAEEEANKGGQHNDREFQMTEQADDLSRRLSMLALRF
;
A
#
# COMPACT_ATOMS: atom_id res chain seq x y z
N MET A 1 18.92 33.60 -21.16
CA MET A 1 19.53 32.83 -20.05
C MET A 1 18.74 32.86 -18.73
N TRP A 2 18.21 34.01 -18.29
CA TRP A 2 17.41 34.16 -17.05
C TRP A 2 16.04 33.45 -17.07
N ARG A 3 15.36 33.35 -18.20
CA ARG A 3 14.06 32.64 -18.33
C ARG A 3 14.18 31.12 -18.11
N PHE A 4 15.23 30.46 -18.62
CA PHE A 4 15.49 29.03 -18.42
C PHE A 4 15.84 28.64 -16.96
N LYS A 5 16.46 29.55 -16.19
CA LYS A 5 16.79 29.31 -14.79
C LYS A 5 15.55 29.34 -13.90
N LYS A 6 14.54 30.19 -14.21
CA LYS A 6 13.30 30.31 -13.41
C LYS A 6 12.38 29.10 -13.56
N ASP A 7 12.29 28.51 -14.75
CA ASP A 7 11.46 27.30 -14.99
C ASP A 7 12.01 26.06 -14.29
N ARG A 8 13.34 25.86 -14.32
CA ARG A 8 14.00 24.77 -13.59
C ARG A 8 13.85 24.90 -12.07
N SER A 9 13.75 26.11 -11.53
CA SER A 9 13.56 26.32 -10.10
C SER A 9 12.16 25.92 -9.63
N LEU A 10 11.12 26.23 -10.39
CA LEU A 10 9.72 25.88 -10.05
C LEU A 10 9.49 24.35 -10.13
N GLU A 11 9.96 23.71 -11.21
CA GLU A 11 9.87 22.24 -11.34
C GLU A 11 10.62 21.51 -10.22
N SER A 12 11.80 22.02 -9.85
CA SER A 12 12.56 21.46 -8.72
C SER A 12 11.83 21.65 -7.40
N SER A 13 11.24 22.82 -7.14
CA SER A 13 10.47 23.08 -5.91
C SER A 13 9.27 22.17 -5.78
N ILE A 14 8.51 21.97 -6.86
CA ILE A 14 7.37 21.04 -6.89
C ILE A 14 7.85 19.61 -6.64
N ALA A 15 8.98 19.19 -7.25
CA ALA A 15 9.54 17.87 -7.04
C ALA A 15 9.97 17.63 -5.58
N TYR A 16 10.53 18.64 -4.90
CA TYR A 16 10.84 18.56 -3.47
C TYR A 16 9.58 18.45 -2.60
N MET A 17 8.54 19.26 -2.89
CA MET A 17 7.26 19.18 -2.16
C MET A 17 6.59 17.81 -2.34
N CYS A 18 6.49 17.32 -3.58
CA CYS A 18 5.96 15.98 -3.85
C CYS A 18 6.82 14.90 -3.20
N GLY A 19 8.15 15.05 -3.20
CA GLY A 19 9.07 14.16 -2.53
C GLY A 19 8.87 14.13 -1.00
N ALA A 20 8.65 15.29 -0.39
CA ALA A 20 8.33 15.38 1.04
C ALA A 20 7.03 14.63 1.36
N LEU A 21 6.01 14.73 0.51
CA LEU A 21 4.77 13.96 0.64
C LEU A 21 5.03 12.46 0.51
N VAL A 22 5.85 12.00 -0.43
CA VAL A 22 6.22 10.57 -0.54
C VAL A 22 6.91 10.07 0.73
N ILE A 23 7.83 10.87 1.31
CA ILE A 23 8.47 10.55 2.59
C ILE A 23 7.42 10.48 3.71
N THR A 24 6.53 11.48 3.81
CA THR A 24 5.45 11.51 4.82
C THR A 24 4.56 10.27 4.75
N ALA A 25 4.16 9.84 3.53
CA ALA A 25 3.39 8.61 3.35
C ALA A 25 4.16 7.37 3.80
N GLY A 26 5.43 7.26 3.42
CA GLY A 26 6.30 6.15 3.83
C GLY A 26 6.50 6.07 5.34
N VAL A 27 6.78 7.20 5.99
CA VAL A 27 6.93 7.29 7.46
C VAL A 27 5.59 6.98 8.15
N GLY A 28 4.49 7.58 7.68
CA GLY A 28 3.15 7.31 8.22
C GLY A 28 2.80 5.82 8.14
N ALA A 29 3.04 5.18 6.99
CA ALA A 29 2.78 3.76 6.82
C ALA A 29 3.63 2.87 7.76
N CYS A 30 4.87 3.26 8.04
CA CYS A 30 5.73 2.51 8.97
C CYS A 30 5.30 2.68 10.44
N LEU A 31 4.92 3.90 10.85
CA LEU A 31 4.64 4.23 12.25
C LEU A 31 3.20 3.92 12.69
N LEU A 32 2.24 3.97 11.75
CA LEU A 32 0.81 3.76 12.00
C LEU A 32 0.38 2.33 11.65
N ARG A 33 1.10 1.34 12.14
CA ARG A 33 0.76 -0.09 12.03
C ARG A 33 0.41 -0.55 10.60
N GLY A 34 1.20 -0.09 9.61
CA GLY A 34 0.93 -0.37 8.20
C GLY A 34 -0.33 0.31 7.66
N LEU A 35 -0.85 1.34 8.32
CA LEU A 35 -2.11 2.02 8.01
C LEU A 35 -3.32 1.06 8.07
N PHE A 36 -3.38 0.20 9.09
CA PHE A 36 -4.48 -0.75 9.28
C PHE A 36 -5.66 -0.12 10.04
N PHE A 37 -5.41 0.51 11.19
CA PHE A 37 -6.45 1.09 12.05
C PHE A 37 -6.84 2.49 11.57
N THR A 38 -8.03 2.61 11.01
CA THR A 38 -8.49 3.87 10.39
C THR A 38 -8.60 5.00 11.42
N GLU A 39 -8.98 4.69 12.65
CA GLU A 39 -9.10 5.66 13.73
C GLU A 39 -7.76 6.30 14.10
N GLU A 40 -6.65 5.57 13.95
CA GLU A 40 -5.30 6.10 14.17
C GLU A 40 -4.80 6.92 12.97
N MET A 41 -5.38 6.67 11.79
CA MET A 41 -5.01 7.36 10.56
C MET A 41 -5.63 8.77 10.45
N TYR A 42 -6.75 9.08 11.11
CA TYR A 42 -7.45 10.36 10.88
C TYR A 42 -6.57 11.60 11.02
N PRO A 43 -5.75 11.79 12.07
CA PRO A 43 -4.85 12.94 12.15
C PRO A 43 -3.82 12.97 11.02
N PHE A 44 -3.27 11.80 10.66
CA PHE A 44 -2.35 11.66 9.55
C PHE A 44 -3.01 11.99 8.21
N LEU A 45 -4.22 11.50 7.96
CA LEU A 45 -4.98 11.79 6.75
C LEU A 45 -5.34 13.27 6.64
N THR A 46 -5.68 13.90 7.76
CA THR A 46 -5.91 15.36 7.81
C THR A 46 -4.66 16.11 7.37
N LEU A 47 -3.51 15.82 7.97
CA LEU A 47 -2.23 16.41 7.58
C LEU A 47 -1.92 16.13 6.11
N TRP A 48 -2.08 14.89 5.65
CA TRP A 48 -1.86 14.47 4.27
C TRP A 48 -2.66 15.30 3.27
N PHE A 49 -3.97 15.43 3.48
CA PHE A 49 -4.83 16.16 2.55
C PHE A 49 -4.62 17.67 2.59
N VAL A 50 -4.27 18.24 3.74
CA VAL A 50 -3.83 19.65 3.85
C VAL A 50 -2.56 19.87 3.04
N LEU A 51 -1.58 18.99 3.17
CA LEU A 51 -0.33 19.08 2.39
C LEU A 51 -0.56 18.87 0.88
N CYS A 52 -1.45 17.96 0.48
CA CYS A 52 -1.85 17.79 -0.92
C CYS A 52 -2.56 19.05 -1.46
N CYS A 53 -3.43 19.65 -0.67
CA CYS A 53 -4.11 20.91 -1.01
C CYS A 53 -3.10 22.05 -1.20
N THR A 54 -2.16 22.23 -0.25
CA THR A 54 -1.11 23.27 -0.35
C THR A 54 -0.18 23.06 -1.54
N CYS A 55 0.19 21.83 -1.84
CA CYS A 55 0.99 21.49 -3.02
C CYS A 55 0.22 21.82 -4.32
N SER A 56 -1.07 21.50 -4.37
CA SER A 56 -1.92 21.82 -5.52
C SER A 56 -2.12 23.33 -5.71
N LEU A 57 -2.31 24.07 -4.63
CA LEU A 57 -2.39 25.53 -4.66
C LEU A 57 -1.08 26.15 -5.14
N TYR A 58 0.05 25.70 -4.63
CA TYR A 58 1.37 26.17 -5.07
C TYR A 58 1.57 25.93 -6.57
N TYR A 59 1.17 24.78 -7.06
CA TYR A 59 1.19 24.46 -8.50
C TYR A 59 0.31 25.43 -9.31
N LEU A 60 -0.93 25.68 -8.88
CA LEU A 60 -1.86 26.58 -9.56
C LEU A 60 -1.37 28.02 -9.59
N VAL A 61 -0.83 28.52 -8.48
CA VAL A 61 -0.25 29.87 -8.39
C VAL A 61 1.00 29.99 -9.28
N GLY A 62 1.88 28.98 -9.26
CA GLY A 62 3.06 28.92 -10.08
C GLY A 62 2.75 28.95 -11.58
N VAL A 63 1.75 28.17 -12.02
CA VAL A 63 1.26 28.20 -13.41
C VAL A 63 0.63 29.55 -13.75
N GLY A 64 -0.09 30.18 -12.83
CA GLY A 64 -0.69 31.51 -13.00
C GLY A 64 0.34 32.64 -13.11
N ALA A 65 1.37 32.63 -12.27
CA ALA A 65 2.45 33.62 -12.27
C ALA A 65 3.31 33.52 -13.55
N TRP A 66 3.59 32.28 -13.98
CA TRP A 66 4.33 32.04 -15.24
C TRP A 66 3.60 32.59 -16.47
N ARG A 67 2.26 32.51 -16.49
CA ARG A 67 1.42 33.08 -17.54
C ARG A 67 1.53 34.61 -17.61
N LYS A 68 1.58 35.32 -16.48
CA LYS A 68 1.74 36.80 -16.44
C LYS A 68 3.10 37.25 -16.97
N SER A 69 4.12 36.37 -16.93
CA SER A 69 5.49 36.68 -17.40
C SER A 69 5.75 36.35 -18.88
N GLY A 70 4.70 36.01 -19.67
CA GLY A 70 4.78 35.81 -21.13
C GLY A 70 5.56 34.53 -21.56
N GLY A 71 5.60 33.52 -20.72
CA GLY A 71 6.27 32.23 -21.01
C GLY A 71 5.51 31.37 -22.01
N GLY A 72 6.19 30.87 -23.04
CA GLY A 72 5.69 29.89 -24.00
C GLY A 72 5.40 28.53 -23.36
N ALA A 73 4.69 27.64 -24.06
CA ALA A 73 4.18 26.38 -23.52
C ALA A 73 5.26 25.50 -22.87
N VAL A 74 5.07 25.14 -21.57
CA VAL A 74 5.88 24.11 -20.89
C VAL A 74 5.46 22.74 -21.42
N SER A 75 6.32 22.08 -22.17
CA SER A 75 6.08 20.74 -22.74
C SER A 75 6.42 19.58 -21.81
N GLY A 76 6.64 19.82 -20.51
CA GLY A 76 7.23 18.85 -19.56
C GLY A 76 6.27 17.88 -18.87
N ILE A 77 4.95 18.17 -18.79
CA ILE A 77 3.99 17.31 -18.06
C ILE A 77 3.14 16.44 -18.99
N THR A 78 3.15 16.73 -20.29
CA THR A 78 2.48 15.90 -21.31
C THR A 78 3.50 15.34 -22.32
N GLY A 79 4.61 14.81 -21.87
CA GLY A 79 5.52 14.01 -22.70
C GLY A 79 4.86 12.76 -23.30
N VAL A 80 3.53 12.74 -23.37
CA VAL A 80 2.70 11.66 -23.91
C VAL A 80 2.28 11.92 -25.38
N ASN A 81 2.43 13.16 -25.90
CA ASN A 81 1.98 13.49 -27.27
C ASN A 81 3.09 14.22 -28.04
N GLY A 82 4.15 13.55 -28.39
CA GLY A 82 5.21 14.08 -29.22
C GLY A 82 6.22 13.02 -29.62
N VAL A 83 5.77 11.95 -30.27
CA VAL A 83 6.62 11.00 -30.97
C VAL A 83 6.11 10.91 -32.40
N SER A 84 7.00 11.21 -33.35
CA SER A 84 6.87 10.97 -34.78
C SER A 84 6.42 9.54 -35.06
N GLU A 85 5.46 9.38 -35.95
CA GLU A 85 5.00 8.11 -36.50
C GLU A 85 6.14 7.37 -37.21
N GLY A 86 6.81 6.51 -36.44
CA GLY A 86 7.70 5.48 -36.90
C GLY A 86 7.39 4.20 -36.11
N SER A 87 7.76 3.03 -36.62
CA SER A 87 7.41 1.69 -36.11
C SER A 87 7.62 1.39 -34.61
N GLU A 88 8.12 2.35 -33.81
CA GLU A 88 8.16 2.33 -32.32
C GLU A 88 6.84 2.77 -31.67
N GLY A 89 5.83 3.18 -32.44
CA GLY A 89 4.60 3.80 -31.94
C GLY A 89 3.68 2.88 -31.13
N SER A 90 3.76 1.55 -31.27
CA SER A 90 2.83 0.64 -30.60
C SER A 90 3.22 0.35 -29.15
N GLU A 91 4.51 0.23 -28.81
CA GLU A 91 4.96 -0.01 -27.42
C GLU A 91 4.77 1.23 -26.53
N VAL A 92 5.14 2.42 -27.03
CA VAL A 92 4.92 3.69 -26.32
C VAL A 92 3.45 3.97 -26.07
N SER A 93 2.58 3.58 -27.02
CA SER A 93 1.12 3.67 -26.85
C SER A 93 0.60 2.76 -25.74
N GLY A 94 1.11 1.53 -25.64
CA GLY A 94 0.73 0.56 -24.60
C GLY A 94 1.11 1.02 -23.20
N GLU A 95 2.34 1.50 -23.02
CA GLU A 95 2.86 2.00 -21.73
C GLU A 95 2.03 3.17 -21.20
N ASN A 96 1.69 4.11 -22.06
CA ASN A 96 0.86 5.24 -21.71
C ASN A 96 -0.56 4.80 -21.28
N LYS A 97 -1.11 3.75 -21.93
CA LYS A 97 -2.41 3.17 -21.55
C LYS A 97 -2.33 2.52 -20.16
N ALA A 98 -1.30 1.69 -19.90
CA ALA A 98 -1.11 1.05 -18.60
C ALA A 98 -0.95 2.07 -17.46
N LEU A 99 -0.16 3.11 -17.66
CA LEU A 99 0.00 4.18 -16.68
C LEU A 99 -1.31 4.95 -16.45
N ARG A 100 -2.10 5.21 -17.50
CA ARG A 100 -3.41 5.84 -17.33
C ARG A 100 -4.35 4.96 -16.53
N ILE A 101 -4.40 3.65 -16.76
CA ILE A 101 -5.19 2.69 -15.98
C ILE A 101 -4.74 2.72 -14.51
N LEU A 102 -3.44 2.60 -14.25
CA LEU A 102 -2.88 2.64 -12.91
C LEU A 102 -3.29 3.88 -12.11
N LEU A 103 -3.32 5.05 -12.75
CA LEU A 103 -3.66 6.32 -12.11
C LEU A 103 -5.16 6.60 -12.05
N SER A 104 -5.95 6.05 -12.97
CA SER A 104 -7.41 6.28 -13.04
C SER A 104 -8.19 5.36 -12.11
N VAL A 105 -7.77 4.10 -11.95
CA VAL A 105 -8.51 3.12 -11.15
C VAL A 105 -8.68 3.56 -9.70
N PRO A 106 -7.67 4.08 -8.97
CA PRO A 106 -7.88 4.57 -7.61
C PRO A 106 -8.94 5.68 -7.50
N LEU A 107 -9.04 6.54 -8.52
CA LEU A 107 -10.08 7.58 -8.59
C LEU A 107 -11.47 6.98 -8.86
N ILE A 108 -11.55 5.95 -9.70
CA ILE A 108 -12.81 5.22 -9.97
C ILE A 108 -13.29 4.53 -8.69
N ILE A 109 -12.42 3.83 -7.99
CA ILE A 109 -12.75 3.16 -6.72
C ILE A 109 -13.23 4.17 -5.68
N LEU A 110 -12.52 5.30 -5.54
CA LEU A 110 -12.93 6.40 -4.67
C LEU A 110 -14.33 6.92 -5.03
N SER A 111 -14.60 7.10 -6.33
CA SER A 111 -15.91 7.56 -6.81
C SER A 111 -17.02 6.55 -6.50
N LEU A 112 -16.74 5.25 -6.58
CA LEU A 112 -17.68 4.19 -6.20
C LEU A 112 -18.02 4.27 -4.71
N TYR A 113 -17.04 4.47 -3.83
CA TYR A 113 -17.31 4.66 -2.39
C TYR A 113 -18.08 5.95 -2.11
N VAL A 114 -17.83 7.04 -2.83
CA VAL A 114 -18.65 8.27 -2.73
C VAL A 114 -20.10 7.99 -3.10
N ILE A 115 -20.34 7.25 -4.20
CA ILE A 115 -21.69 6.85 -4.62
C ILE A 115 -22.38 6.01 -3.55
N HIS A 116 -21.67 5.03 -2.96
CA HIS A 116 -22.21 4.24 -1.85
C HIS A 116 -22.56 5.11 -0.65
N TRP A 117 -21.67 6.02 -0.26
CA TRP A 117 -21.87 6.88 0.89
C TRP A 117 -23.11 7.78 0.75
N LEU A 118 -23.41 8.23 -0.48
CA LEU A 118 -24.59 9.03 -0.79
C LEU A 118 -25.88 8.20 -0.85
N ARG A 119 -25.79 6.90 -1.19
CA ARG A 119 -26.94 6.00 -1.34
C ARG A 119 -27.39 5.31 -0.05
N GLY A 120 -26.64 5.44 1.03
CA GLY A 120 -26.88 4.72 2.29
C GLY A 120 -26.28 3.31 2.25
N PRO A 121 -24.98 3.15 2.53
CA PRO A 121 -24.29 1.85 2.57
C PRO A 121 -24.65 1.08 3.84
N LEU A 122 -24.20 -0.19 3.91
CA LEU A 122 -24.32 -1.02 5.10
C LEU A 122 -23.71 -0.35 6.36
N SER A 123 -22.61 0.38 6.17
CA SER A 123 -21.98 1.21 7.20
C SER A 123 -21.50 2.52 6.60
N SER A 124 -22.15 3.62 7.03
CA SER A 124 -21.73 4.97 6.60
C SER A 124 -20.33 5.32 7.11
N GLN A 125 -19.99 4.88 8.34
CA GLN A 125 -18.65 5.07 8.91
C GLN A 125 -17.60 4.25 8.15
N GLY A 126 -17.84 2.96 7.89
CA GLY A 126 -16.92 2.10 7.15
C GLY A 126 -16.69 2.59 5.72
N THR A 127 -17.74 3.06 5.05
CA THR A 127 -17.63 3.62 3.70
C THR A 127 -16.84 4.94 3.69
N MET A 128 -17.03 5.80 4.68
CA MET A 128 -16.22 7.02 4.85
C MET A 128 -14.74 6.68 5.08
N ASN A 129 -14.45 5.66 5.89
CA ASN A 129 -13.09 5.17 6.12
C ASN A 129 -12.42 4.76 4.81
N GLU A 130 -13.11 4.00 3.97
CA GLU A 130 -12.58 3.58 2.67
C GLU A 130 -12.43 4.76 1.69
N MET A 131 -13.35 5.74 1.70
CA MET A 131 -13.17 6.98 0.92
C MET A 131 -11.88 7.71 1.29
N LEU A 132 -11.60 7.86 2.57
CA LEU A 132 -10.38 8.51 3.06
C LEU A 132 -9.12 7.73 2.67
N ARG A 133 -9.14 6.40 2.79
CA ARG A 133 -8.05 5.52 2.37
C ARG A 133 -7.79 5.62 0.87
N TRP A 134 -8.83 5.49 0.04
CA TRP A 134 -8.67 5.57 -1.42
C TRP A 134 -8.31 6.97 -1.90
N GLY A 135 -8.68 8.02 -1.17
CA GLY A 135 -8.18 9.39 -1.38
C GLY A 135 -6.67 9.49 -1.17
N LEU A 136 -6.14 8.87 -0.09
CA LEU A 136 -4.70 8.73 0.15
C LEU A 136 -4.02 7.96 -1.01
N TYR A 137 -4.56 6.80 -1.40
CA TYR A 137 -3.96 5.94 -2.43
C TYR A 137 -3.93 6.62 -3.79
N ALA A 138 -5.02 7.28 -4.20
CA ALA A 138 -5.10 8.01 -5.46
C ALA A 138 -4.10 9.17 -5.52
N SER A 139 -4.04 9.98 -4.47
CA SER A 139 -3.08 11.09 -4.40
C SER A 139 -1.63 10.59 -4.33
N PHE A 140 -1.35 9.53 -3.58
CA PHE A 140 -0.02 8.94 -3.50
C PHE A 140 0.44 8.37 -4.84
N ALA A 141 -0.43 7.63 -5.55
CA ALA A 141 -0.11 7.08 -6.87
C ALA A 141 0.32 8.18 -7.86
N LEU A 142 -0.42 9.30 -7.88
CA LEU A 142 -0.09 10.47 -8.70
C LEU A 142 1.26 11.07 -8.30
N LEU A 143 1.48 11.30 -7.00
CA LEU A 143 2.68 11.95 -6.48
C LEU A 143 3.94 11.10 -6.70
N VAL A 144 3.88 9.79 -6.41
CA VAL A 144 5.05 8.91 -6.53
C VAL A 144 5.45 8.71 -8.00
N CYS A 145 4.48 8.60 -8.92
CA CYS A 145 4.75 8.53 -10.36
C CYS A 145 5.31 9.85 -10.89
N PHE A 146 4.80 11.00 -10.44
CA PHE A 146 5.36 12.32 -10.77
C PHE A 146 6.81 12.44 -10.29
N CYS A 147 7.11 12.04 -9.05
CA CYS A 147 8.47 12.02 -8.51
C CYS A 147 9.40 11.13 -9.34
N ALA A 148 8.93 9.98 -9.81
CA ALA A 148 9.74 9.02 -10.57
C ALA A 148 10.26 9.58 -11.90
N VAL A 149 9.55 10.50 -12.53
CA VAL A 149 9.96 11.14 -13.80
C VAL A 149 11.03 12.20 -13.57
N ASN A 150 11.05 12.88 -12.42
CA ASN A 150 11.99 13.95 -12.10
C ASN A 150 13.29 13.41 -11.49
N ARG A 151 14.46 14.02 -11.82
CA ARG A 151 15.77 13.56 -11.32
C ARG A 151 15.89 13.57 -9.79
N VAL A 152 15.41 14.63 -9.14
CA VAL A 152 15.42 14.76 -7.68
C VAL A 152 14.42 13.78 -7.07
N GLY A 153 13.19 13.75 -7.60
CA GLY A 153 12.13 12.87 -7.14
C GLY A 153 12.53 11.38 -7.24
N ARG A 154 13.20 10.95 -8.32
CA ARG A 154 13.72 9.56 -8.45
C ARG A 154 14.62 9.14 -7.29
N ARG A 155 15.53 10.05 -6.88
CA ARG A 155 16.41 9.77 -5.73
C ARG A 155 15.61 9.64 -4.45
N ILE A 156 14.61 10.51 -4.23
CA ILE A 156 13.74 10.45 -3.05
C ILE A 156 12.93 9.13 -3.03
N VAL A 157 12.29 8.78 -4.15
CA VAL A 157 11.51 7.53 -4.27
C VAL A 157 12.36 6.30 -3.92
N ASN A 158 13.60 6.19 -4.46
CA ASN A 158 14.49 5.05 -4.21
C ASN A 158 15.02 5.02 -2.77
N VAL A 159 15.40 6.18 -2.22
CA VAL A 159 15.92 6.26 -0.84
C VAL A 159 14.83 5.95 0.16
N THR A 160 13.64 6.56 0.01
CA THR A 160 12.52 6.34 0.95
C THR A 160 12.05 4.88 0.91
N TRP A 161 12.00 4.24 -0.27
CA TRP A 161 11.74 2.80 -0.38
C TRP A 161 12.72 1.98 0.46
N SER A 162 14.03 2.21 0.26
CA SER A 162 15.05 1.45 0.97
C SER A 162 15.04 1.71 2.49
N MET A 163 14.78 2.96 2.89
CA MET A 163 14.68 3.35 4.30
C MET A 163 13.45 2.73 4.98
N ALA A 164 12.31 2.68 4.30
CA ALA A 164 11.10 2.06 4.84
C ALA A 164 11.31 0.57 5.15
N GLY A 165 11.87 -0.19 4.21
CA GLY A 165 12.16 -1.62 4.43
C GLY A 165 13.17 -1.84 5.56
N MET A 166 14.26 -1.06 5.58
CA MET A 166 15.27 -1.14 6.65
C MET A 166 14.68 -0.76 8.00
N PHE A 167 13.89 0.28 8.09
CA PHE A 167 13.26 0.71 9.33
C PHE A 167 12.30 -0.36 9.88
N LEU A 168 11.43 -0.93 9.05
CA LEU A 168 10.49 -1.98 9.47
C LEU A 168 11.21 -3.25 9.93
N SER A 169 12.24 -3.70 9.20
CA SER A 169 12.99 -4.90 9.58
C SER A 169 13.85 -4.69 10.82
N MET A 170 14.58 -3.56 10.89
CA MET A 170 15.50 -3.30 12.00
C MET A 170 14.77 -2.97 13.29
N SER A 171 13.67 -2.19 13.26
CA SER A 171 12.87 -1.92 14.47
C SER A 171 12.32 -3.21 15.08
N ALA A 172 11.87 -4.15 14.24
CA ALA A 172 11.39 -5.45 14.70
C ALA A 172 12.52 -6.31 15.31
N LEU A 173 13.69 -6.39 14.66
CA LEU A 173 14.84 -7.14 15.16
C LEU A 173 15.40 -6.53 16.44
N LEU A 174 15.46 -5.20 16.55
CA LEU A 174 15.90 -4.50 17.76
C LEU A 174 14.91 -4.67 18.92
N ALA A 175 13.60 -4.81 18.61
CA ALA A 175 12.60 -5.13 19.63
C ALA A 175 12.82 -6.53 20.22
N VAL A 176 13.14 -7.52 19.40
CA VAL A 176 13.51 -8.88 19.86
C VAL A 176 14.77 -8.85 20.72
N CYS A 177 15.73 -7.99 20.39
CA CYS A 177 16.95 -7.79 21.19
C CYS A 177 16.73 -6.91 22.43
N GLY A 178 15.50 -6.55 22.80
CA GLY A 178 15.19 -5.76 23.99
C GLY A 178 15.67 -4.30 23.96
N VAL A 179 16.20 -3.82 22.82
CA VAL A 179 16.72 -2.44 22.66
C VAL A 179 15.61 -1.43 22.53
N VAL A 180 14.54 -1.79 21.80
CA VAL A 180 13.37 -0.95 21.57
C VAL A 180 12.13 -1.67 22.10
N LYS A 181 11.36 -0.99 22.94
CA LYS A 181 10.08 -1.53 23.44
C LYS A 181 8.98 -1.22 22.43
N LEU A 182 8.60 -2.21 21.64
CA LEU A 182 7.48 -2.12 20.70
C LEU A 182 6.35 -3.04 21.20
N PRO A 183 5.22 -2.49 21.65
CA PRO A 183 4.06 -3.31 22.01
C PRO A 183 3.63 -4.16 20.82
N PHE A 184 3.23 -5.41 21.09
CA PHE A 184 2.71 -6.34 20.08
C PHE A 184 3.65 -6.67 18.90
N ALA A 185 4.94 -6.29 18.96
CA ALA A 185 5.93 -6.66 17.94
C ALA A 185 6.17 -8.17 17.87
N VAL A 186 5.86 -8.90 18.94
CA VAL A 186 5.91 -10.36 19.04
C VAL A 186 4.50 -10.86 19.35
N ALA A 187 3.98 -11.76 18.50
CA ALA A 187 2.72 -12.46 18.71
C ALA A 187 2.98 -13.82 19.34
N TYR A 188 2.30 -14.12 20.43
CA TYR A 188 2.39 -15.39 21.16
C TYR A 188 1.21 -16.30 20.81
N SER A 189 1.45 -17.60 20.71
CA SER A 189 0.40 -18.59 20.47
C SER A 189 0.75 -19.93 21.10
N ASN A 190 -0.17 -20.48 21.85
CA ASN A 190 -0.03 -21.82 22.41
C ASN A 190 -0.39 -22.92 21.39
N SER A 191 -0.95 -22.55 20.24
CA SER A 191 -1.28 -23.49 19.17
C SER A 191 -0.08 -23.77 18.28
N SER A 192 0.34 -25.02 18.18
CA SER A 192 1.39 -25.48 17.27
C SER A 192 1.04 -25.24 15.79
N GLU A 193 -0.25 -25.13 15.45
CA GLU A 193 -0.72 -24.79 14.11
C GLU A 193 -0.45 -23.33 13.74
N VAL A 194 -0.48 -22.42 14.70
CA VAL A 194 -0.26 -20.98 14.51
C VAL A 194 1.21 -20.64 14.55
N SER A 195 1.98 -21.23 15.46
CA SER A 195 3.43 -21.01 15.58
C SER A 195 4.15 -22.31 15.91
N ALA A 196 5.26 -22.60 15.22
CA ALA A 196 6.11 -23.74 15.50
C ALA A 196 6.93 -23.58 16.80
N THR A 197 7.17 -22.34 17.20
CA THR A 197 8.01 -21.97 18.35
C THR A 197 7.24 -21.30 19.49
N GLY A 198 5.92 -21.17 19.35
CA GLY A 198 5.07 -20.43 20.30
C GLY A 198 5.12 -18.91 20.13
N VAL A 199 6.02 -18.40 19.26
CA VAL A 199 6.26 -16.96 19.09
C VAL A 199 6.46 -16.61 17.61
N ARG A 200 5.96 -15.44 17.18
CA ARG A 200 6.08 -14.96 15.80
C ARG A 200 6.38 -13.47 15.78
N LEU A 201 7.27 -13.05 14.90
CA LEU A 201 7.61 -11.64 14.74
C LEU A 201 6.56 -10.92 13.88
N ALA A 202 5.94 -9.89 14.46
CA ALA A 202 4.92 -9.05 13.81
C ALA A 202 5.43 -7.62 13.55
N GLY A 203 6.49 -7.20 14.23
CA GLY A 203 7.05 -5.85 14.10
C GLY A 203 6.02 -4.75 14.36
N LEU A 204 6.18 -3.63 13.69
CA LEU A 204 5.26 -2.49 13.77
C LEU A 204 3.88 -2.74 13.14
N MET A 205 3.69 -3.85 12.41
CA MET A 205 2.40 -4.19 11.81
C MET A 205 1.47 -4.96 12.74
N GLU A 206 1.99 -5.45 13.86
CA GLU A 206 1.27 -6.22 14.89
C GLU A 206 0.58 -7.50 14.36
N TYR A 207 0.85 -7.87 13.12
CA TYR A 207 0.32 -9.06 12.47
C TYR A 207 1.41 -9.80 11.67
N PRO A 208 1.82 -10.99 12.11
CA PRO A 208 2.98 -11.70 11.55
C PRO A 208 2.86 -12.02 10.06
N ASN A 209 1.66 -12.33 9.54
CA ASN A 209 1.51 -12.70 8.12
C ASN A 209 1.73 -11.49 7.21
N ALA A 210 1.09 -10.36 7.50
CA ALA A 210 1.29 -9.13 6.72
C ALA A 210 2.72 -8.61 6.83
N PHE A 211 3.31 -8.66 8.04
CA PHE A 211 4.72 -8.31 8.25
C PHE A 211 5.65 -9.18 7.40
N GLY A 212 5.44 -10.51 7.42
CA GLY A 212 6.21 -11.45 6.60
C GLY A 212 6.09 -11.16 5.10
N ALA A 213 4.88 -10.88 4.61
CA ALA A 213 4.66 -10.54 3.20
C ALA A 213 5.37 -9.23 2.80
N VAL A 214 5.32 -8.20 3.63
CA VAL A 214 6.07 -6.94 3.41
C VAL A 214 7.57 -7.18 3.39
N MET A 215 8.09 -8.01 4.31
CA MET A 215 9.52 -8.37 4.30
C MET A 215 9.90 -9.15 3.03
N ALA A 216 9.03 -10.04 2.54
CA ALA A 216 9.23 -10.75 1.28
C ALA A 216 9.28 -9.79 0.07
N VAL A 217 8.42 -8.76 0.04
CA VAL A 217 8.44 -7.72 -1.00
C VAL A 217 9.78 -7.00 -1.03
N PHE A 218 10.28 -6.51 0.12
CA PHE A 218 11.56 -5.81 0.20
C PHE A 218 12.74 -6.74 -0.08
N LEU A 219 12.69 -7.98 0.40
CA LEU A 219 13.72 -8.98 0.15
C LEU A 219 13.85 -9.26 -1.35
N LEU A 220 12.75 -9.58 -2.03
CA LEU A 220 12.78 -9.93 -3.45
C LEU A 220 13.15 -8.72 -4.33
N GLU A 221 12.67 -7.52 -4.02
CA GLU A 221 13.13 -6.31 -4.73
C GLU A 221 14.64 -6.18 -4.65
N ARG A 222 15.22 -6.31 -3.47
CA ARG A 222 16.66 -6.13 -3.25
C ARG A 222 17.47 -7.29 -3.83
N LEU A 223 17.02 -8.53 -3.64
CA LEU A 223 17.70 -9.73 -4.13
C LEU A 223 17.79 -9.73 -5.67
N PHE A 224 16.69 -9.41 -6.37
CA PHE A 224 16.70 -9.30 -7.82
C PHE A 224 17.50 -8.08 -8.32
N ALA A 225 17.50 -6.95 -7.59
CA ALA A 225 18.37 -5.82 -7.91
C ALA A 225 19.85 -6.17 -7.84
N VAL A 226 20.27 -6.94 -6.85
CA VAL A 226 21.63 -7.45 -6.71
C VAL A 226 21.95 -8.48 -7.80
N ALA A 227 21.02 -9.40 -8.07
CA ALA A 227 21.19 -10.42 -9.10
C ALA A 227 21.39 -9.83 -10.50
N VAL A 228 20.60 -8.80 -10.86
CA VAL A 228 20.78 -8.07 -12.13
C VAL A 228 22.15 -7.38 -12.19
N TYR A 229 22.52 -6.67 -11.12
CA TYR A 229 23.82 -5.96 -11.06
C TYR A 229 25.03 -6.88 -11.26
N TYR A 230 24.99 -8.10 -10.68
CA TYR A 230 26.09 -9.07 -10.84
C TYR A 230 25.93 -9.98 -12.05
N GLY A 231 24.74 -10.09 -12.64
CA GLY A 231 24.45 -10.86 -13.84
C GLY A 231 24.80 -10.17 -15.16
N GLU A 232 24.89 -8.84 -15.16
CA GLU A 232 25.29 -8.10 -16.36
C GLU A 232 26.76 -8.36 -16.69
N PRO A 233 27.07 -8.72 -17.97
CA PRO A 233 28.47 -8.89 -18.42
C PRO A 233 29.20 -7.54 -18.26
N LYS A 234 30.44 -7.59 -17.78
CA LYS A 234 31.31 -6.39 -17.83
C LYS A 234 31.42 -5.97 -19.30
N LYS A 235 30.76 -4.90 -19.70
CA LYS A 235 31.07 -4.24 -20.97
C LYS A 235 32.56 -3.90 -20.90
N SER A 236 33.36 -4.61 -21.73
CA SER A 236 34.77 -4.34 -21.84
C SER A 236 34.94 -2.91 -22.34
N VAL A 237 35.48 -2.05 -21.52
CA VAL A 237 35.87 -0.66 -21.88
C VAL A 237 37.03 -0.68 -22.92
N ASN A 238 37.41 -1.86 -23.41
CA ASN A 238 38.53 -2.04 -24.30
C ASN A 238 38.12 -2.27 -25.75
N MET A 239 37.34 -1.41 -26.39
CA MET A 239 37.20 -1.41 -27.86
C MET A 239 36.92 -0.03 -28.45
N LEU A 240 37.67 0.98 -28.04
CA LEU A 240 37.71 2.27 -28.75
C LEU A 240 39.14 2.83 -28.88
N GLY A 241 40.12 1.94 -28.91
CA GLY A 241 41.53 2.33 -29.03
C GLY A 241 42.32 1.63 -30.15
N ALA A 242 41.65 0.97 -31.13
CA ALA A 242 42.39 0.28 -32.19
C ALA A 242 41.73 0.40 -33.57
N ARG A 243 41.60 1.62 -34.06
CA ARG A 243 41.50 1.93 -35.52
C ARG A 243 41.73 3.40 -35.75
N SER A 244 42.94 3.86 -35.63
CA SER A 244 43.49 4.95 -36.43
C SER A 244 44.92 4.54 -36.83
N VAL A 245 45.01 3.97 -38.02
CA VAL A 245 46.27 3.76 -38.70
C VAL A 245 46.83 5.11 -39.13
N GLY A 246 48.08 5.37 -38.79
CA GLY A 246 48.95 6.31 -39.44
C GLY A 246 49.07 7.67 -38.76
N LEU A 247 50.07 7.79 -37.93
CA LEU A 247 51.07 8.83 -37.91
C LEU A 247 51.99 8.53 -36.71
N GLY A 248 53.20 8.16 -37.03
CA GLY A 248 54.24 7.82 -36.07
C GLY A 248 54.81 9.05 -35.39
N MET A 249 55.48 8.78 -34.27
CA MET A 249 56.49 9.61 -33.61
C MET A 249 56.06 10.85 -32.80
N GLU A 250 55.13 10.67 -31.85
CA GLU A 250 55.05 11.61 -30.70
C GLU A 250 54.40 10.99 -29.44
N CYS A 251 54.13 9.68 -29.40
CA CYS A 251 53.41 9.02 -28.28
C CYS A 251 54.29 8.49 -27.13
N ALA A 252 55.61 8.54 -27.20
CA ALA A 252 56.50 7.97 -26.18
C ALA A 252 56.64 8.87 -24.89
N GLU A 253 56.32 10.14 -24.96
CA GLU A 253 56.40 11.06 -23.82
C GLU A 253 55.08 11.25 -23.07
N ALA A 254 53.94 11.11 -23.74
CA ALA A 254 52.61 11.11 -23.13
C ALA A 254 52.33 9.87 -22.27
N GLU A 255 52.92 8.74 -22.63
CA GLU A 255 52.72 7.44 -21.91
C GLU A 255 53.50 7.38 -20.59
N ARG A 256 54.56 8.14 -20.42
CA ARG A 256 55.32 8.25 -19.15
C ARG A 256 54.65 9.19 -18.13
N ARG A 257 53.86 10.16 -18.55
CA ARG A 257 53.09 11.04 -17.64
C ARG A 257 51.79 10.39 -17.16
N SER A 258 51.18 9.47 -17.92
CA SER A 258 49.97 8.76 -17.57
C SER A 258 50.19 7.64 -16.52
N LYS A 259 51.37 7.06 -16.40
CA LYS A 259 51.67 6.03 -15.41
C LYS A 259 51.84 6.49 -13.97
N GLY A 260 52.05 7.79 -13.74
CA GLY A 260 52.17 8.39 -12.41
C GLY A 260 50.84 8.84 -11.78
N ALA A 261 49.82 9.15 -12.58
CA ALA A 261 48.53 9.64 -12.10
C ALA A 261 47.45 8.49 -11.96
N GLY A 262 47.72 7.33 -12.57
CA GLY A 262 46.75 6.21 -12.63
C GLY A 262 46.59 5.42 -11.33
N GLY A 263 47.47 5.56 -10.33
CA GLY A 263 47.40 4.82 -9.07
C GLY A 263 46.27 5.26 -8.16
N VAL A 264 46.10 6.55 -7.97
CA VAL A 264 45.14 7.15 -7.01
C VAL A 264 43.70 7.08 -7.56
N GLU A 265 43.51 7.36 -8.87
CA GLU A 265 42.21 7.23 -9.51
C GLU A 265 41.72 5.79 -9.63
N ALA A 266 42.62 4.83 -9.83
CA ALA A 266 42.26 3.41 -9.85
C ALA A 266 41.91 2.85 -8.47
N GLU A 267 42.50 3.34 -7.38
CA GLU A 267 42.13 2.98 -6.01
C GLU A 267 40.82 3.63 -5.58
N GLN A 268 40.60 4.90 -5.89
CA GLN A 268 39.32 5.56 -5.65
C GLN A 268 38.17 4.92 -6.45
N GLY A 269 38.38 4.51 -7.67
CA GLY A 269 37.41 3.76 -8.48
C GLY A 269 37.09 2.37 -7.91
N LYS A 270 38.07 1.66 -7.35
CA LYS A 270 37.88 0.37 -6.67
C LYS A 270 37.16 0.49 -5.33
N ALA A 271 37.50 1.52 -4.53
CA ALA A 271 36.85 1.80 -3.25
C ALA A 271 35.37 2.18 -3.44
N GLY A 272 35.06 3.07 -4.38
CA GLY A 272 33.68 3.45 -4.71
C GLY A 272 32.84 2.27 -5.22
N SER A 273 33.42 1.35 -5.99
CA SER A 273 32.74 0.14 -6.48
C SER A 273 32.44 -0.86 -5.33
N THR A 274 33.33 -0.95 -4.33
CA THR A 274 33.12 -1.82 -3.14
C THR A 274 32.04 -1.31 -2.23
N THR A 275 32.05 -0.02 -1.91
CA THR A 275 31.02 0.63 -1.07
C THR A 275 29.63 0.51 -1.69
N ALA A 276 29.51 0.74 -3.01
CA ALA A 276 28.24 0.55 -3.71
C ALA A 276 27.75 -0.89 -3.68
N ALA A 277 28.65 -1.88 -3.76
CA ALA A 277 28.30 -3.30 -3.64
C ALA A 277 27.84 -3.67 -2.22
N LEU A 278 28.53 -3.17 -1.19
CA LEU A 278 28.13 -3.36 0.21
C LEU A 278 26.75 -2.78 0.50
N LEU A 279 26.48 -1.54 0.08
CA LEU A 279 25.18 -0.88 0.27
C LEU A 279 24.01 -1.64 -0.40
N ARG A 280 24.28 -2.34 -1.51
CA ARG A 280 23.28 -3.19 -2.18
C ARG A 280 22.97 -4.48 -1.40
N LEU A 281 23.98 -5.10 -0.79
CA LEU A 281 23.85 -6.34 -0.03
C LEU A 281 23.34 -6.13 1.39
N LEU A 282 23.56 -4.94 1.96
CA LEU A 282 23.27 -4.60 3.34
C LEU A 282 21.86 -4.98 3.81
N PRO A 283 20.77 -4.75 3.06
CA PRO A 283 19.41 -5.05 3.51
C PRO A 283 19.02 -6.53 3.44
N LEU A 284 19.75 -7.36 2.69
CA LEU A 284 19.33 -8.76 2.43
C LEU A 284 19.19 -9.58 3.72
N PHE A 285 20.15 -9.48 4.64
CA PHE A 285 20.12 -10.24 5.90
C PHE A 285 18.95 -9.81 6.80
N PRO A 286 18.75 -8.52 7.16
CA PRO A 286 17.62 -8.13 8.03
C PRO A 286 16.26 -8.45 7.42
N TYR A 287 16.08 -8.30 6.10
CA TYR A 287 14.82 -8.68 5.45
C TYR A 287 14.56 -10.19 5.52
N THR A 288 15.60 -11.00 5.28
CA THR A 288 15.50 -12.46 5.36
C THR A 288 15.23 -12.93 6.80
N ALA A 289 15.94 -12.37 7.77
CA ALA A 289 15.77 -12.68 9.19
C ALA A 289 14.34 -12.35 9.66
N ALA A 290 13.85 -11.15 9.34
CA ALA A 290 12.52 -10.72 9.69
C ALA A 290 11.44 -11.58 9.03
N LEU A 291 11.61 -11.96 7.75
CA LEU A 291 10.73 -12.89 7.03
C LEU A 291 10.67 -14.26 7.70
N LEU A 292 11.81 -14.85 8.05
CA LEU A 292 11.84 -16.16 8.72
C LEU A 292 11.20 -16.12 10.11
N LEU A 293 11.52 -15.11 10.91
CA LEU A 293 10.98 -14.94 12.26
C LEU A 293 9.47 -14.64 12.29
N SER A 294 8.89 -14.17 11.19
CA SER A 294 7.44 -14.00 11.07
C SER A 294 6.68 -15.31 11.06
N GLU A 295 7.33 -16.42 10.72
CA GLU A 295 6.73 -17.75 10.53
C GLU A 295 5.47 -17.72 9.63
N SER A 296 5.40 -16.81 8.67
CA SER A 296 4.29 -16.74 7.73
C SER A 296 4.46 -17.72 6.57
N ARG A 297 3.75 -18.87 6.67
CA ARG A 297 3.74 -19.88 5.58
C ARG A 297 3.30 -19.29 4.25
N GLY A 298 2.28 -18.44 4.28
CA GLY A 298 1.77 -17.73 3.10
C GLY A 298 2.84 -16.85 2.46
N ALA A 299 3.55 -16.04 3.26
CA ALA A 299 4.62 -15.17 2.76
C ALA A 299 5.81 -15.96 2.19
N TRP A 300 6.20 -17.06 2.83
CA TRP A 300 7.28 -17.93 2.31
C TRP A 300 6.89 -18.57 0.98
N LEU A 301 5.68 -19.14 0.91
CA LEU A 301 5.17 -19.80 -0.29
C LEU A 301 5.05 -18.82 -1.46
N THR A 302 4.44 -17.65 -1.24
CA THR A 302 4.26 -16.64 -2.28
C THR A 302 5.59 -16.05 -2.73
N ALA A 303 6.56 -15.86 -1.82
CA ALA A 303 7.92 -15.44 -2.18
C ALA A 303 8.63 -16.50 -3.04
N ALA A 304 8.51 -17.78 -2.67
CA ALA A 304 9.09 -18.88 -3.44
C ALA A 304 8.45 -19.00 -4.83
N CYS A 305 7.11 -18.95 -4.93
CA CYS A 305 6.39 -19.00 -6.20
C CYS A 305 6.74 -17.79 -7.11
N ALA A 306 6.78 -16.58 -6.55
CA ALA A 306 7.15 -15.36 -7.28
C ALA A 306 8.59 -15.43 -7.80
N CYS A 307 9.52 -15.91 -6.96
CA CYS A 307 10.91 -16.12 -7.33
C CYS A 307 11.01 -17.15 -8.46
N ALA A 308 10.39 -18.33 -8.31
CA ALA A 308 10.41 -19.40 -9.30
C ALA A 308 9.84 -18.95 -10.65
N ALA A 309 8.69 -18.29 -10.67
CA ALA A 309 8.05 -17.81 -11.89
C ALA A 309 8.97 -16.90 -12.72
N VAL A 310 9.63 -15.93 -12.06
CA VAL A 310 10.54 -15.01 -12.77
C VAL A 310 11.85 -15.69 -13.15
N LEU A 311 12.37 -16.63 -12.35
CA LEU A 311 13.59 -17.37 -12.69
C LEU A 311 13.37 -18.36 -13.85
N LEU A 312 12.19 -18.95 -13.98
CA LEU A 312 11.83 -19.77 -15.15
C LEU A 312 11.85 -18.93 -16.43
N TRP A 313 11.41 -17.68 -16.37
CA TRP A 313 11.46 -16.74 -17.50
C TRP A 313 12.86 -16.17 -17.73
N LYS A 314 13.59 -15.77 -16.68
CA LYS A 314 14.92 -15.11 -16.73
C LYS A 314 16.00 -16.01 -16.12
N ARG A 315 16.22 -17.20 -16.70
CA ARG A 315 17.15 -18.24 -16.19
C ARG A 315 18.58 -17.74 -15.94
N GLN A 316 19.00 -16.72 -16.67
CA GLN A 316 20.31 -16.08 -16.49
C GLN A 316 20.51 -15.46 -15.10
N LEU A 317 19.43 -15.15 -14.37
CA LEU A 317 19.47 -14.60 -13.01
C LEU A 317 19.63 -15.66 -11.93
N ILE A 318 19.51 -16.95 -12.22
CA ILE A 318 19.58 -18.04 -11.22
C ILE A 318 20.93 -18.00 -10.49
N ALA A 319 22.03 -18.00 -11.24
CA ALA A 319 23.36 -18.05 -10.65
C ALA A 319 23.69 -16.82 -9.76
N PRO A 320 23.49 -15.57 -10.25
CA PRO A 320 23.76 -14.40 -9.41
C PRO A 320 22.79 -14.29 -8.23
N LEU A 321 21.53 -14.76 -8.36
CA LEU A 321 20.56 -14.76 -7.27
C LEU A 321 20.96 -15.75 -6.16
N LEU A 322 21.34 -16.98 -6.53
CA LEU A 322 21.84 -17.98 -5.58
C LEU A 322 23.05 -17.45 -4.82
N ALA A 323 24.02 -16.84 -5.53
CA ALA A 323 25.21 -16.28 -4.91
C ALA A 323 24.90 -15.12 -3.96
N ALA A 324 23.97 -14.24 -4.34
CA ALA A 324 23.58 -13.08 -3.52
C ALA A 324 22.81 -13.47 -2.25
N GLY A 325 21.93 -14.48 -2.34
CA GLY A 325 21.07 -14.91 -1.25
C GLY A 325 21.68 -15.93 -0.30
N ALA A 326 22.69 -16.73 -0.73
CA ALA A 326 23.21 -17.86 0.07
C ALA A 326 23.66 -17.45 1.47
N ALA A 327 24.52 -16.45 1.59
CA ALA A 327 25.05 -16.03 2.89
C ALA A 327 23.99 -15.34 3.78
N PRO A 328 23.16 -14.38 3.29
CA PRO A 328 22.07 -13.82 4.06
C PRO A 328 21.06 -14.85 4.56
N VAL A 329 20.68 -15.82 3.70
CA VAL A 329 19.70 -16.86 4.06
C VAL A 329 20.29 -17.82 5.10
N ALA A 330 21.54 -18.26 4.96
CA ALA A 330 22.19 -19.12 5.94
C ALA A 330 22.34 -18.43 7.30
N ALA A 331 22.77 -17.16 7.32
CA ALA A 331 22.90 -16.38 8.55
C ALA A 331 21.53 -16.13 9.21
N ALA A 332 20.49 -15.84 8.42
CA ALA A 332 19.14 -15.64 8.91
C ALA A 332 18.55 -16.95 9.48
N ALA A 333 18.81 -18.10 8.87
CA ALA A 333 18.39 -19.40 9.41
C ALA A 333 19.07 -19.72 10.74
N LEU A 334 20.37 -19.37 10.89
CA LEU A 334 21.09 -19.49 12.16
C LEU A 334 20.48 -18.58 13.23
N LEU A 335 20.21 -17.31 12.89
CA LEU A 335 19.55 -16.36 13.78
C LEU A 335 18.16 -16.86 14.18
N TYR A 336 17.35 -17.33 13.24
CA TYR A 336 16.03 -17.91 13.49
C TYR A 336 16.10 -19.04 14.53
N ARG A 337 17.03 -19.99 14.32
CA ARG A 337 17.20 -21.12 15.24
C ARG A 337 17.54 -20.66 16.68
N GLN A 338 18.36 -19.63 16.85
CA GLN A 338 18.78 -19.13 18.15
C GLN A 338 17.66 -18.34 18.83
N LEU A 339 17.05 -17.40 18.10
CA LEU A 339 16.01 -16.53 18.64
C LEU A 339 14.69 -17.27 18.89
N ALA A 340 14.33 -18.22 18.04
CA ALA A 340 13.15 -19.05 18.24
C ALA A 340 13.24 -19.88 19.54
N ARG A 341 14.42 -20.45 19.84
CA ARG A 341 14.67 -21.16 21.10
C ARG A 341 14.60 -20.25 22.32
N ALA A 342 14.91 -18.98 22.18
CA ALA A 342 14.83 -17.96 23.22
C ALA A 342 13.45 -17.30 23.34
N GLY A 343 12.44 -17.78 22.62
CA GLY A 343 11.08 -17.20 22.64
C GLY A 343 11.01 -15.76 22.12
N LEU A 344 11.90 -15.36 21.22
CA LEU A 344 12.07 -14.00 20.69
C LEU A 344 12.30 -12.93 21.79
N ALA A 345 12.81 -13.34 22.95
CA ALA A 345 13.16 -12.47 24.06
C ALA A 345 14.61 -12.73 24.45
N VAL A 346 15.51 -11.83 24.10
CA VAL A 346 16.95 -11.95 24.32
C VAL A 346 17.45 -10.72 25.05
N GLU A 347 18.45 -10.92 25.93
CA GLU A 347 19.12 -9.77 26.54
C GLU A 347 19.79 -8.87 25.51
N PRO A 348 19.78 -7.53 25.70
CA PRO A 348 20.19 -6.56 24.70
C PRO A 348 21.63 -6.77 24.19
N VAL A 349 22.60 -6.99 25.05
CA VAL A 349 24.01 -7.07 24.66
C VAL A 349 24.29 -8.35 23.85
N PRO A 350 23.97 -9.57 24.35
CA PRO A 350 24.15 -10.80 23.57
C PRO A 350 23.34 -10.80 22.26
N GLY A 351 22.11 -10.30 22.31
CA GLY A 351 21.25 -10.21 21.14
C GLY A 351 21.82 -9.30 20.04
N LEU A 352 22.33 -8.12 20.41
CA LEU A 352 22.98 -7.20 19.48
C LEU A 352 24.28 -7.77 18.90
N LEU A 353 25.10 -8.41 19.73
CA LEU A 353 26.34 -9.04 19.27
C LEU A 353 26.06 -10.17 18.27
N LEU A 354 25.07 -11.02 18.54
CA LEU A 354 24.64 -12.08 17.63
C LEU A 354 24.11 -11.49 16.32
N LEU A 355 23.23 -10.50 16.40
CA LEU A 355 22.65 -9.83 15.24
C LEU A 355 23.76 -9.17 14.38
N ALA A 356 24.63 -8.39 14.97
CA ALA A 356 25.70 -7.68 14.29
C ALA A 356 26.74 -8.64 13.70
N GLY A 357 27.12 -9.70 14.43
CA GLY A 357 28.08 -10.69 13.97
C GLY A 357 27.56 -11.48 12.76
N LEU A 358 26.31 -11.95 12.81
CA LEU A 358 25.69 -12.66 11.70
C LEU A 358 25.47 -11.73 10.50
N TRP A 359 25.12 -10.49 10.72
CA TRP A 359 24.94 -9.49 9.66
C TRP A 359 26.26 -9.17 8.96
N ALA A 360 27.30 -8.88 9.72
CA ALA A 360 28.65 -8.64 9.18
C ALA A 360 29.17 -9.88 8.41
N GLY A 361 29.01 -11.07 8.98
CA GLY A 361 29.37 -12.33 8.31
C GLY A 361 28.61 -12.55 7.00
N ALA A 362 27.29 -12.34 7.01
CA ALA A 362 26.45 -12.44 5.82
C ALA A 362 26.87 -11.43 4.73
N LEU A 363 27.20 -10.20 5.13
CA LEU A 363 27.62 -9.14 4.23
C LEU A 363 28.97 -9.48 3.55
N LEU A 364 29.97 -9.87 4.34
CA LEU A 364 31.31 -10.22 3.84
C LEU A 364 31.29 -11.47 2.96
N ALA A 365 30.64 -12.55 3.42
CA ALA A 365 30.50 -13.78 2.66
C ALA A 365 29.66 -13.57 1.39
N GLY A 366 28.57 -12.80 1.46
CA GLY A 366 27.75 -12.44 0.31
C GLY A 366 28.52 -11.63 -0.74
N LEU A 367 29.32 -10.66 -0.30
CA LEU A 367 30.18 -9.87 -1.17
C LEU A 367 31.23 -10.77 -1.87
N TRP A 368 31.85 -11.67 -1.11
CA TRP A 368 32.83 -12.62 -1.64
C TRP A 368 32.20 -13.57 -2.68
N LEU A 369 31.04 -14.17 -2.37
CA LEU A 369 30.31 -15.06 -3.28
C LEU A 369 29.91 -14.34 -4.57
N CYS A 370 29.34 -13.14 -4.49
CA CYS A 370 28.93 -12.36 -5.66
C CYS A 370 30.11 -11.98 -6.55
N ARG A 371 31.23 -11.57 -5.95
CA ARG A 371 32.45 -11.22 -6.71
C ARG A 371 33.07 -12.44 -7.38
N ARG A 372 33.17 -13.54 -6.66
CA ARG A 372 33.75 -14.79 -7.16
C ARG A 372 32.87 -15.38 -8.26
N GLN A 373 31.53 -15.40 -8.08
CA GLN A 373 30.59 -15.86 -9.12
C GLN A 373 30.73 -15.06 -10.42
N ARG A 374 31.02 -13.75 -10.34
CA ARG A 374 31.22 -12.89 -11.52
C ARG A 374 32.55 -13.08 -12.20
N SER A 375 33.60 -13.46 -11.47
CA SER A 375 34.98 -13.60 -11.97
C SER A 375 35.35 -15.03 -12.33
N ALA A 376 34.67 -16.03 -11.75
CA ALA A 376 34.97 -17.45 -11.98
C ALA A 376 34.46 -17.94 -13.35
N ALA A 377 35.22 -18.86 -13.97
CA ALA A 377 34.81 -19.55 -15.20
C ALA A 377 34.93 -21.08 -15.00
N GLY A 378 34.29 -21.83 -15.87
CA GLY A 378 34.43 -23.29 -15.87
C GLY A 378 34.06 -23.98 -14.55
N THR A 379 34.88 -24.90 -14.11
CA THR A 379 34.71 -25.72 -12.89
C THR A 379 34.63 -24.87 -11.60
N ALA A 380 35.40 -23.79 -11.50
CA ALA A 380 35.38 -22.89 -10.34
C ALA A 380 34.03 -22.21 -10.19
N ARG A 381 33.38 -21.82 -11.28
CA ARG A 381 32.00 -21.26 -11.24
C ARG A 381 30.99 -22.31 -10.81
N ALA A 382 31.08 -23.53 -11.33
CA ALA A 382 30.20 -24.62 -10.94
C ALA A 382 30.34 -24.97 -9.45
N ALA A 383 31.55 -25.01 -8.89
CA ALA A 383 31.79 -25.21 -7.47
C ALA A 383 31.22 -24.12 -6.59
N MET A 384 31.34 -22.84 -7.01
CA MET A 384 30.73 -21.71 -6.29
C MET A 384 29.19 -21.78 -6.28
N LEU A 385 28.57 -22.17 -7.40
CA LEU A 385 27.14 -22.36 -7.48
C LEU A 385 26.64 -23.53 -6.64
N ALA A 386 27.40 -24.62 -6.61
CA ALA A 386 27.12 -25.76 -5.75
C ALA A 386 27.20 -25.38 -4.25
N LEU A 387 28.24 -24.61 -3.88
CA LEU A 387 28.34 -24.07 -2.50
C LEU A 387 27.16 -23.14 -2.13
N ALA A 388 26.80 -22.26 -3.05
CA ALA A 388 25.66 -21.38 -2.84
C ALA A 388 24.34 -22.17 -2.74
N ALA A 389 24.12 -23.14 -3.62
CA ALA A 389 22.95 -24.03 -3.57
C ALA A 389 22.93 -24.87 -2.29
N ALA A 390 24.09 -25.40 -1.85
CA ALA A 390 24.21 -26.13 -0.59
C ALA A 390 23.81 -25.23 0.62
N GLY A 391 24.24 -23.96 0.62
CA GLY A 391 23.84 -22.98 1.64
C GLY A 391 22.33 -22.76 1.69
N TRP A 392 21.67 -22.59 0.54
CA TRP A 392 20.21 -22.48 0.42
C TRP A 392 19.49 -23.74 0.90
N THR A 393 19.99 -24.92 0.48
CA THR A 393 19.42 -26.22 0.85
C THR A 393 19.54 -26.48 2.36
N ALA A 394 20.72 -26.25 2.93
CA ALA A 394 20.96 -26.42 4.36
C ALA A 394 20.09 -25.48 5.21
N ALA A 395 19.97 -24.21 4.79
CA ALA A 395 19.11 -23.25 5.46
C ALA A 395 17.63 -23.66 5.34
N GLY A 396 17.20 -24.08 4.14
CA GLY A 396 15.83 -24.57 3.90
C GLY A 396 15.52 -25.79 4.76
N ILE A 397 16.40 -26.79 4.82
CA ILE A 397 16.23 -27.99 5.66
C ILE A 397 16.15 -27.58 7.13
N ALA A 398 17.05 -26.71 7.61
CA ALA A 398 17.06 -26.28 8.99
C ALA A 398 15.74 -25.60 9.42
N VAL A 399 15.16 -24.78 8.56
CA VAL A 399 13.84 -24.14 8.79
C VAL A 399 12.71 -25.16 8.68
N LEU A 400 12.69 -26.01 7.62
CA LEU A 400 11.66 -27.01 7.38
C LEU A 400 11.56 -28.04 8.51
N LEU A 401 12.69 -28.47 9.07
CA LEU A 401 12.70 -29.38 10.23
C LEU A 401 12.00 -28.77 11.45
N HIS A 402 12.13 -27.45 11.68
CA HIS A 402 11.48 -26.75 12.77
C HIS A 402 9.98 -26.57 12.57
N VAL A 403 9.55 -26.41 11.34
CA VAL A 403 8.12 -26.16 11.01
C VAL A 403 7.39 -27.38 10.43
N ARG A 404 8.05 -28.56 10.43
CA ARG A 404 7.53 -29.79 9.80
C ARG A 404 6.14 -30.15 10.30
N GLU A 405 5.96 -30.23 11.60
CA GLU A 405 4.67 -30.61 12.21
C GLU A 405 3.55 -29.63 11.81
N ARG A 406 3.89 -28.38 11.68
CA ARG A 406 2.98 -27.33 11.27
C ARG A 406 2.58 -27.41 9.78
N ILE A 407 3.43 -28.01 8.94
CA ILE A 407 3.16 -28.18 7.50
C ILE A 407 2.37 -29.47 7.24
N THR A 408 2.70 -30.56 7.98
CA THR A 408 2.11 -31.89 7.75
C THR A 408 0.90 -32.16 8.63
N GLY A 409 0.68 -31.42 9.71
CA GLY A 409 -0.46 -31.56 10.62
C GLY A 409 -1.76 -31.02 10.04
N PRO A 410 -2.92 -31.40 10.61
CA PRO A 410 -4.20 -30.83 10.25
C PRO A 410 -4.19 -29.32 10.49
N SER A 411 -4.74 -28.55 9.55
CA SER A 411 -4.73 -27.09 9.62
C SER A 411 -6.15 -26.57 9.86
N SER A 412 -6.51 -26.38 11.14
CA SER A 412 -7.79 -25.77 11.53
C SER A 412 -7.94 -24.35 10.97
N THR A 413 -6.82 -23.62 10.89
CA THR A 413 -6.79 -22.26 10.30
C THR A 413 -7.14 -22.24 8.81
N VAL A 414 -6.80 -23.28 8.04
CA VAL A 414 -7.17 -23.40 6.62
C VAL A 414 -8.63 -23.75 6.48
N SER A 415 -9.14 -24.69 7.29
CA SER A 415 -10.55 -25.06 7.27
C SER A 415 -11.46 -23.90 7.71
N ALA A 416 -11.04 -23.11 8.71
CA ALA A 416 -11.74 -21.90 9.12
C ALA A 416 -11.85 -20.86 7.98
N ARG A 417 -10.77 -20.65 7.22
CA ARG A 417 -10.80 -19.75 6.05
C ARG A 417 -11.78 -20.25 4.99
N GLY A 418 -11.90 -21.57 4.81
CA GLY A 418 -12.89 -22.16 3.91
C GLY A 418 -14.33 -21.79 4.28
N LEU A 419 -14.65 -21.72 5.59
CA LEU A 419 -15.94 -21.21 6.07
C LEU A 419 -16.11 -19.74 5.77
N PHE A 420 -15.10 -18.90 6.06
CA PHE A 420 -15.15 -17.45 5.77
C PHE A 420 -15.38 -17.18 4.28
N TYR A 421 -14.70 -17.91 3.38
CA TYR A 421 -14.87 -17.73 1.94
C TYR A 421 -16.25 -18.14 1.46
N ARG A 422 -16.80 -19.23 2.00
CA ARG A 422 -18.17 -19.68 1.68
C ARG A 422 -19.22 -18.67 2.11
N ASP A 423 -19.11 -18.18 3.35
CA ASP A 423 -20.06 -17.22 3.91
C ASP A 423 -19.92 -15.86 3.23
N ALA A 424 -18.68 -15.43 2.94
CA ALA A 424 -18.41 -14.21 2.17
C ALA A 424 -18.97 -14.28 0.73
N TRP A 425 -18.86 -15.44 0.08
CA TRP A 425 -19.42 -15.62 -1.26
C TRP A 425 -20.95 -15.55 -1.26
N ARG A 426 -21.61 -16.13 -0.26
CA ARG A 426 -23.07 -16.01 -0.09
C ARG A 426 -23.48 -14.56 0.11
N LEU A 427 -22.77 -13.84 0.97
CA LEU A 427 -23.02 -12.42 1.22
C LEU A 427 -22.79 -11.57 -0.04
N ALA A 428 -21.75 -11.88 -0.84
CA ALA A 428 -21.49 -11.19 -2.10
C ALA A 428 -22.60 -11.40 -3.14
N ALA A 429 -23.26 -12.57 -3.12
CA ALA A 429 -24.39 -12.88 -4.00
C ALA A 429 -25.64 -12.00 -3.75
N GLU A 430 -25.75 -11.37 -2.57
CA GLU A 430 -26.86 -10.45 -2.26
C GLU A 430 -26.73 -9.12 -3.00
N ALA A 431 -25.48 -8.66 -3.27
CA ALA A 431 -25.21 -7.40 -3.98
C ALA A 431 -24.04 -7.55 -4.97
N PRO A 432 -24.15 -8.39 -6.01
CA PRO A 432 -23.02 -8.83 -6.81
C PRO A 432 -22.33 -7.74 -7.62
N TRP A 433 -23.08 -6.75 -8.12
CA TRP A 433 -22.53 -5.77 -9.07
C TRP A 433 -21.75 -4.64 -8.44
N LEU A 434 -22.29 -4.02 -7.38
CA LEU A 434 -21.70 -2.85 -6.74
C LEU A 434 -21.27 -3.11 -5.29
N GLY A 435 -21.64 -4.24 -4.69
CA GLY A 435 -21.37 -4.51 -3.29
C GLY A 435 -22.27 -3.71 -2.35
N ARG A 436 -21.88 -3.65 -1.07
CA ARG A 436 -22.68 -3.02 0.01
C ARG A 436 -21.98 -1.84 0.70
N GLY A 437 -20.85 -1.36 0.14
CA GLY A 437 -20.05 -0.26 0.68
C GLY A 437 -18.86 -0.71 1.51
N GLY A 438 -18.16 0.25 2.12
CA GLY A 438 -16.91 -0.03 2.85
C GLY A 438 -17.10 -0.84 4.13
N GLU A 439 -16.10 -1.68 4.42
CA GLU A 439 -16.04 -2.56 5.60
C GLU A 439 -17.24 -3.53 5.69
N THR A 440 -17.81 -3.95 4.56
CA THR A 440 -19.01 -4.83 4.52
C THR A 440 -18.81 -6.08 5.34
N TRP A 441 -17.71 -6.82 5.17
CA TRP A 441 -17.47 -8.04 5.95
C TRP A 441 -17.45 -7.77 7.44
N ARG A 442 -16.72 -6.75 7.87
CA ARG A 442 -16.56 -6.40 9.30
C ARG A 442 -17.90 -6.16 10.01
N HIS A 443 -18.88 -5.64 9.27
CA HIS A 443 -20.23 -5.36 9.81
C HIS A 443 -21.21 -6.51 9.64
N ALA A 444 -21.08 -7.33 8.58
CA ALA A 444 -22.06 -8.36 8.23
C ALA A 444 -21.63 -9.80 8.59
N TYR A 445 -20.36 -10.07 8.92
CA TYR A 445 -19.88 -11.44 9.10
C TYR A 445 -20.63 -12.22 10.20
N LEU A 446 -21.07 -11.56 11.27
CA LEU A 446 -21.83 -12.20 12.34
C LEU A 446 -23.19 -12.73 11.86
N ALA A 447 -23.85 -11.96 11.00
CA ALA A 447 -25.10 -12.38 10.37
C ALA A 447 -24.88 -13.48 9.34
N ALA A 448 -23.80 -13.38 8.57
CA ALA A 448 -23.46 -14.31 7.49
C ALA A 448 -22.94 -15.68 7.99
N GLN A 449 -22.53 -15.79 9.25
CA GLN A 449 -21.95 -17.01 9.83
C GLN A 449 -22.83 -18.26 9.63
N SER A 450 -22.32 -19.25 8.92
CA SER A 450 -22.94 -20.58 8.83
C SER A 450 -22.65 -21.46 10.06
N ARG A 451 -21.57 -21.17 10.78
CA ARG A 451 -21.16 -21.78 12.05
C ARG A 451 -20.54 -20.73 12.96
N PRO A 452 -20.48 -20.92 14.28
CA PRO A 452 -19.82 -19.98 15.18
C PRO A 452 -18.32 -19.91 14.88
N TYR A 453 -17.78 -18.71 14.63
CA TYR A 453 -16.36 -18.42 14.49
C TYR A 453 -16.03 -16.98 14.85
N VAL A 454 -14.75 -16.70 15.16
CA VAL A 454 -14.20 -15.37 15.29
C VAL A 454 -13.49 -15.02 13.98
N GLY A 455 -13.86 -13.92 13.31
CA GLY A 455 -13.26 -13.59 12.02
C GLY A 455 -13.75 -12.26 11.45
N SER A 456 -13.36 -11.14 12.08
CA SER A 456 -13.68 -9.79 11.59
C SER A 456 -12.99 -9.43 10.27
N GLN A 457 -12.15 -10.31 9.72
CA GLN A 457 -11.49 -10.16 8.43
C GLN A 457 -11.74 -11.42 7.59
N VAL A 458 -12.03 -11.25 6.29
CA VAL A 458 -12.33 -12.38 5.39
C VAL A 458 -11.10 -13.20 5.00
N HIS A 459 -9.89 -12.74 5.32
CA HIS A 459 -8.60 -13.34 4.92
C HIS A 459 -8.45 -13.59 3.41
N ASN A 460 -9.03 -12.70 2.60
CA ASN A 460 -8.88 -12.69 1.16
C ASN A 460 -9.21 -11.28 0.64
N GLY A 461 -8.20 -10.55 0.17
CA GLY A 461 -8.37 -9.16 -0.27
C GLY A 461 -9.32 -9.02 -1.47
N TYR A 462 -9.37 -10.02 -2.37
CA TYR A 462 -10.25 -9.99 -3.55
C TYR A 462 -11.72 -10.15 -3.15
N LEU A 463 -12.01 -11.06 -2.19
CA LEU A 463 -13.37 -11.19 -1.65
C LEU A 463 -13.78 -9.95 -0.87
N ASP A 464 -12.87 -9.30 -0.15
CA ASP A 464 -13.17 -8.05 0.55
C ASP A 464 -13.58 -6.94 -0.43
N ILE A 465 -12.85 -6.77 -1.55
CA ILE A 465 -13.23 -5.84 -2.61
C ILE A 465 -14.58 -6.22 -3.25
N LEU A 466 -14.81 -7.52 -3.49
CA LEU A 466 -16.06 -8.02 -4.04
C LEU A 466 -17.26 -7.70 -3.13
N LEU A 467 -17.12 -7.87 -1.82
CA LEU A 467 -18.15 -7.53 -0.83
C LEU A 467 -18.42 -6.02 -0.78
N ASN A 468 -17.36 -5.22 -0.82
CA ASN A 468 -17.45 -3.78 -0.70
C ASN A 468 -17.97 -3.10 -1.97
N LEU A 469 -17.50 -3.52 -3.16
CA LEU A 469 -17.70 -2.84 -4.44
C LEU A 469 -18.20 -3.74 -5.58
N GLY A 470 -18.53 -4.99 -5.28
CA GLY A 470 -19.05 -5.94 -6.26
C GLY A 470 -18.07 -6.28 -7.38
N PHE A 471 -18.60 -6.90 -8.45
CA PHE A 471 -17.81 -7.25 -9.63
C PHE A 471 -17.24 -6.03 -10.35
N VAL A 472 -17.88 -4.88 -10.29
CA VAL A 472 -17.38 -3.64 -10.91
C VAL A 472 -16.08 -3.18 -10.25
N GLY A 473 -16.05 -3.13 -8.91
CA GLY A 473 -14.84 -2.79 -8.17
C GLY A 473 -13.73 -3.82 -8.34
N LEU A 474 -14.08 -5.11 -8.26
CA LEU A 474 -13.11 -6.20 -8.46
C LEU A 474 -12.50 -6.16 -9.87
N ALA A 475 -13.31 -5.98 -10.94
CA ALA A 475 -12.82 -5.87 -12.30
C ALA A 475 -11.87 -4.68 -12.48
N ALA A 476 -12.18 -3.53 -11.89
CA ALA A 476 -11.31 -2.36 -11.93
C ALA A 476 -9.96 -2.64 -11.26
N ILE A 477 -9.95 -3.29 -10.09
CA ILE A 477 -8.71 -3.68 -9.40
C ILE A 477 -7.91 -4.70 -10.23
N LEU A 478 -8.56 -5.73 -10.76
CA LEU A 478 -7.86 -6.73 -11.60
C LEU A 478 -7.25 -6.09 -12.85
N LEU A 479 -7.96 -5.17 -13.50
CA LEU A 479 -7.43 -4.40 -14.63
C LEU A 479 -6.20 -3.58 -14.24
N MET A 480 -6.21 -2.94 -13.07
CA MET A 480 -5.07 -2.18 -12.55
C MET A 480 -3.88 -3.11 -12.25
N LEU A 481 -4.12 -4.26 -11.64
CA LEU A 481 -3.06 -5.25 -11.36
C LEU A 481 -2.44 -5.78 -12.65
N LEU A 482 -3.24 -6.10 -13.67
CA LEU A 482 -2.77 -6.54 -14.99
C LEU A 482 -1.94 -5.45 -15.68
N ALA A 483 -2.42 -4.20 -15.66
CA ALA A 483 -1.70 -3.06 -16.23
C ALA A 483 -0.37 -2.81 -15.50
N THR A 484 -0.36 -2.94 -14.17
CA THR A 484 0.85 -2.82 -13.35
C THR A 484 1.84 -3.94 -13.68
N GLY A 485 1.39 -5.19 -13.69
CA GLY A 485 2.22 -6.35 -14.04
C GLY A 485 2.83 -6.22 -15.42
N TRP A 486 2.05 -5.78 -16.41
CA TRP A 486 2.52 -5.54 -17.77
C TRP A 486 3.59 -4.43 -17.81
N LEU A 487 3.35 -3.30 -17.12
CA LEU A 487 4.32 -2.20 -17.03
C LEU A 487 5.64 -2.65 -16.39
N LEU A 488 5.57 -3.44 -15.32
CA LEU A 488 6.76 -3.99 -14.66
C LEU A 488 7.50 -5.00 -15.57
N ALA A 489 6.77 -5.86 -16.27
CA ALA A 489 7.35 -6.85 -17.19
C ALA A 489 8.13 -6.19 -18.33
N THR A 490 7.64 -5.07 -18.85
CA THR A 490 8.26 -4.33 -19.95
C THR A 490 9.41 -3.44 -19.50
N LYS A 491 9.22 -2.66 -18.41
CA LYS A 491 10.20 -1.66 -17.97
C LYS A 491 11.27 -2.18 -17.03
N SER A 492 10.90 -3.01 -16.06
CA SER A 492 11.81 -3.52 -15.04
C SER A 492 11.37 -4.90 -14.51
N PRO A 493 11.63 -5.99 -15.27
CA PRO A 493 11.21 -7.35 -14.89
C PRO A 493 11.70 -7.80 -13.51
N ARG A 494 12.78 -7.20 -12.98
CA ARG A 494 13.28 -7.48 -11.64
C ARG A 494 12.29 -7.08 -10.52
N LEU A 495 11.30 -6.21 -10.81
CA LEU A 495 10.26 -5.77 -9.88
C LEU A 495 8.99 -6.62 -9.94
N LEU A 496 8.92 -7.60 -10.86
CA LEU A 496 7.80 -8.55 -10.89
C LEU A 496 7.71 -9.44 -9.64
N PRO A 497 8.82 -10.03 -9.11
CA PRO A 497 8.71 -10.89 -7.94
C PRO A 497 8.10 -10.17 -6.71
N PRO A 498 8.54 -8.98 -6.29
CA PRO A 498 7.90 -8.27 -5.19
C PRO A 498 6.42 -7.91 -5.47
N PHE A 499 6.06 -7.57 -6.72
CA PHE A 499 4.68 -7.35 -7.12
C PHE A 499 3.85 -8.63 -7.00
N MET A 500 4.37 -9.76 -7.47
CA MET A 500 3.70 -11.06 -7.38
C MET A 500 3.44 -11.48 -5.93
N VAL A 501 4.35 -11.17 -4.98
CA VAL A 501 4.11 -11.43 -3.56
C VAL A 501 2.86 -10.67 -3.09
N ILE A 502 2.73 -9.38 -3.40
CA ILE A 502 1.54 -8.59 -3.01
C ILE A 502 0.27 -9.23 -3.57
N VAL A 503 0.26 -9.55 -4.86
CA VAL A 503 -0.91 -10.10 -5.56
C VAL A 503 -1.29 -11.49 -5.04
N LEU A 504 -0.31 -12.38 -4.88
CA LEU A 504 -0.54 -13.77 -4.47
C LEU A 504 -0.86 -13.90 -2.98
N HIS A 505 -0.18 -13.14 -2.11
CA HIS A 505 -0.43 -13.24 -0.67
C HIS A 505 -1.81 -12.70 -0.30
N SER A 506 -2.30 -11.66 -0.99
CA SER A 506 -3.66 -11.13 -0.82
C SER A 506 -4.78 -12.10 -1.20
N VAL A 507 -4.49 -13.23 -1.89
CA VAL A 507 -5.47 -14.31 -2.11
C VAL A 507 -5.74 -15.09 -0.84
N VAL A 508 -4.74 -15.20 0.04
CA VAL A 508 -4.80 -16.06 1.24
C VAL A 508 -4.81 -15.28 2.55
N ASP A 509 -4.70 -13.93 2.49
CA ASP A 509 -4.77 -13.09 3.67
C ASP A 509 -5.41 -11.70 3.36
N PHE A 510 -5.67 -10.90 4.41
CA PHE A 510 -6.32 -9.59 4.30
C PHE A 510 -5.31 -8.42 4.14
N ASP A 511 -4.26 -8.64 3.35
CA ASP A 511 -3.20 -7.64 3.12
C ASP A 511 -3.73 -6.27 2.67
N TRP A 512 -4.80 -6.27 1.86
CA TRP A 512 -5.38 -5.04 1.31
C TRP A 512 -6.14 -4.20 2.33
N SER A 513 -6.36 -4.74 3.53
CA SER A 513 -6.80 -3.95 4.67
C SER A 513 -5.66 -3.08 5.26
N TYR A 514 -4.40 -3.38 4.92
CA TYR A 514 -3.25 -2.56 5.27
C TYR A 514 -2.95 -1.56 4.15
N GLY A 515 -3.00 -0.27 4.46
CA GLY A 515 -2.70 0.78 3.48
C GLY A 515 -1.28 0.69 2.92
N LEU A 516 -0.33 0.17 3.69
CA LEU A 516 1.05 -0.04 3.25
C LEU A 516 1.13 -0.90 1.98
N PHE A 517 0.33 -1.97 1.85
CA PHE A 517 0.34 -2.81 0.64
C PHE A 517 -0.08 -2.03 -0.61
N TRP A 518 -1.07 -1.14 -0.49
CA TRP A 518 -1.47 -0.25 -1.59
C TRP A 518 -0.37 0.75 -1.94
N LEU A 519 0.29 1.34 -0.93
CA LEU A 519 1.43 2.22 -1.19
C LEU A 519 2.57 1.47 -1.88
N LEU A 520 2.93 0.26 -1.44
CA LEU A 520 3.94 -0.57 -2.09
C LEU A 520 3.54 -0.92 -3.53
N LEU A 521 2.26 -1.24 -3.78
CA LEU A 521 1.74 -1.53 -5.11
C LEU A 521 1.95 -0.36 -6.09
N PHE A 522 1.69 0.89 -5.65
CA PHE A 522 1.91 2.09 -6.47
C PHE A 522 3.39 2.50 -6.53
N TRP A 523 4.18 2.12 -5.54
CA TRP A 523 5.60 2.44 -5.49
C TRP A 523 6.43 1.64 -6.49
N LEU A 524 6.11 0.35 -6.70
CA LEU A 524 6.82 -0.52 -7.63
C LEU A 524 6.83 0.01 -9.08
N PRO A 525 5.71 0.43 -9.69
CA PRO A 525 5.71 1.09 -11.00
C PRO A 525 6.55 2.38 -11.02
N ALA A 526 6.52 3.16 -9.96
CA ALA A 526 7.34 4.37 -9.87
C ALA A 526 8.84 4.06 -9.85
N LEU A 527 9.26 2.98 -9.18
CA LEU A 527 10.64 2.48 -9.24
C LEU A 527 11.01 2.06 -10.67
N ALA A 528 10.11 1.37 -11.38
CA ALA A 528 10.34 0.95 -12.77
C ALA A 528 10.50 2.16 -13.71
N LEU A 529 9.65 3.17 -13.58
CA LEU A 529 9.75 4.42 -14.34
C LEU A 529 11.03 5.18 -14.03
N ALA A 530 11.45 5.18 -12.76
CA ALA A 530 12.69 5.82 -12.34
C ALA A 530 13.94 5.17 -12.98
N GLU A 531 13.97 3.84 -13.09
CA GLU A 531 15.05 3.10 -13.74
C GLU A 531 15.11 3.33 -15.23
N ASP A 532 13.95 3.28 -15.89
CA ASP A 532 13.85 3.48 -17.34
C ASP A 532 14.40 4.85 -17.74
N LYS A 533 13.98 5.90 -17.07
CA LYS A 533 14.51 7.27 -17.29
C LYS A 533 16.00 7.41 -17.01
N GLN A 534 16.54 6.66 -16.06
CA GLN A 534 17.98 6.66 -15.77
C GLN A 534 18.78 5.99 -16.89
N LYS A 535 18.30 4.88 -17.46
CA LYS A 535 18.92 4.18 -18.59
C LYS A 535 19.00 5.08 -19.82
N HIS A 536 17.91 5.77 -20.15
CA HIS A 536 17.87 6.69 -21.29
C HIS A 536 18.79 7.93 -21.14
N GLN A 537 19.02 8.40 -19.91
CA GLN A 537 19.93 9.52 -19.65
C GLN A 537 21.40 9.12 -19.68
N SER A 538 21.70 7.83 -19.50
CA SER A 538 23.08 7.29 -19.51
C SER A 538 23.51 6.74 -20.87
N ALA A 539 22.60 6.66 -21.85
CA ALA A 539 22.93 6.32 -23.21
C ALA A 539 23.74 7.48 -23.84
N PRO A 540 24.93 7.22 -24.43
CA PRO A 540 25.68 8.26 -25.12
C PRO A 540 24.81 8.78 -26.27
N THR A 541 24.55 10.08 -26.26
CA THR A 541 24.02 10.79 -27.43
C THR A 541 25.05 10.65 -28.53
N HIS A 542 24.79 9.77 -29.50
CA HIS A 542 25.55 9.82 -30.76
C HIS A 542 25.37 11.24 -31.29
N PRO A 543 26.48 11.98 -31.63
CA PRO A 543 26.32 13.19 -32.35
C PRO A 543 25.61 12.83 -33.65
N GLN A 544 24.45 13.44 -33.89
CA GLN A 544 23.79 13.37 -35.19
C GLN A 544 24.86 13.76 -36.20
N SER A 545 25.23 12.81 -37.06
CA SER A 545 26.02 13.06 -38.24
C SER A 545 25.34 14.18 -38.98
N GLU A 546 26.05 15.32 -39.06
CA GLU A 546 25.67 16.40 -39.97
C GLU A 546 25.38 15.78 -41.32
N THR A 547 24.17 15.96 -41.78
CA THR A 547 23.71 15.58 -43.10
C THR A 547 24.58 16.31 -44.09
N LYS A 548 25.61 15.64 -44.63
CA LYS A 548 26.31 16.09 -45.84
C LYS A 548 25.26 16.14 -46.95
N LEU A 549 24.97 17.34 -47.37
CA LEU A 549 24.29 17.59 -48.61
C LEU A 549 24.95 16.79 -49.75
N PRO A 550 24.24 16.11 -50.62
CA PRO A 550 24.84 15.40 -51.74
C PRO A 550 25.44 16.40 -52.74
N ILE A 551 26.75 16.37 -52.84
CA ILE A 551 27.46 17.01 -53.96
C ILE A 551 27.08 16.24 -55.23
N GLN A 552 26.32 16.85 -56.11
CA GLN A 552 26.15 16.34 -57.47
C GLN A 552 27.48 16.43 -58.21
N SER A 553 28.04 15.29 -58.52
CA SER A 553 29.13 15.13 -59.48
C SER A 553 28.58 15.27 -60.86
N THR A 554 28.82 16.37 -61.55
CA THR A 554 28.80 16.42 -63.00
C THR A 554 30.24 16.53 -63.50
N SER A 555 30.60 15.45 -64.24
CA SER A 555 31.81 15.38 -65.06
C SER A 555 31.63 16.24 -66.32
N THR A 556 32.66 16.96 -66.76
CA THR A 556 33.31 16.90 -68.03
C THR A 556 34.13 18.17 -68.36
N ASN A 557 35.25 17.95 -68.69
CA ASN A 557 36.44 18.54 -69.36
C ASN A 557 36.27 19.71 -70.28
N PRO A 558 37.38 20.20 -70.91
CA PRO A 558 38.03 21.48 -70.55
C PRO A 558 38.19 22.45 -71.79
N LEU A 559 39.02 23.45 -71.57
CA LEU A 559 39.60 24.40 -72.58
C LEU A 559 38.92 25.78 -72.76
N THR A 560 39.55 26.80 -72.49
CA THR A 560 40.48 27.70 -73.16
C THR A 560 40.44 29.10 -72.55
N ASN A 561 41.60 29.60 -72.36
CA ASN A 561 42.10 30.98 -72.33
C ASN A 561 41.16 32.07 -72.77
N VAL A 562 41.27 33.25 -72.04
CA VAL A 562 41.81 34.50 -72.55
C VAL A 562 41.41 35.66 -71.63
N SER A 563 42.41 36.27 -71.08
CA SER A 563 42.76 37.60 -70.61
C SER A 563 41.76 38.77 -70.71
N THR A 564 41.96 39.66 -69.78
CA THR A 564 42.11 41.12 -69.82
C THR A 564 41.04 41.89 -69.06
N GLN A 565 41.51 42.46 -68.11
CA GLN A 565 41.71 43.90 -67.75
C GLN A 565 40.49 44.78 -67.42
N ALA A 566 40.62 45.36 -66.28
CA ALA A 566 40.52 46.78 -65.97
C ALA A 566 39.28 47.28 -65.24
N ASN A 567 39.60 47.77 -64.09
CA ASN A 567 38.95 48.85 -63.34
C ASN A 567 38.91 50.19 -64.18
N PRO A 568 38.39 51.34 -63.71
CA PRO A 568 37.64 51.70 -62.49
C PRO A 568 36.64 52.87 -62.65
N LEU A 569 36.19 53.44 -61.51
CA LEU A 569 35.89 54.86 -61.21
C LEU A 569 34.46 55.40 -61.32
N ILE A 570 34.02 55.89 -60.18
CA ILE A 570 33.58 57.29 -59.83
C ILE A 570 32.23 57.72 -60.42
N ALA A 571 31.33 58.19 -59.64
CA ALA A 571 31.01 59.56 -59.23
C ALA A 571 29.62 59.75 -58.60
N GLN A 572 29.63 60.34 -57.50
CA GLN A 572 28.77 61.38 -56.93
C GLN A 572 27.78 62.11 -57.84
N SER A 573 26.60 62.42 -57.31
CA SER A 573 26.08 63.77 -57.07
C SER A 573 24.61 63.71 -56.66
N THR A 574 24.26 64.21 -55.49
CA THR A 574 23.63 65.51 -55.13
C THR A 574 22.22 65.74 -55.77
N SER A 575 21.37 66.03 -54.88
CA SER A 575 20.51 67.17 -54.63
C SER A 575 18.98 67.00 -54.82
N THR A 576 18.38 67.53 -53.79
CA THR A 576 17.19 68.41 -53.67
C THR A 576 15.81 67.82 -53.47
N ASN A 577 15.25 68.16 -52.26
CA ASN A 577 13.82 68.22 -51.95
C ASN A 577 13.04 69.10 -52.90
N PRO A 578 11.69 68.89 -53.00
CA PRO A 578 10.82 69.69 -52.11
C PRO A 578 9.58 68.96 -51.59
N LEU A 579 9.08 69.57 -50.52
CA LEU A 579 7.84 69.38 -49.79
C LEU A 579 6.60 69.31 -50.69
N THR A 580 5.75 68.28 -50.39
CA THR A 580 4.32 68.44 -50.53
C THR A 580 3.59 67.64 -49.47
N ASN A 581 2.65 68.32 -48.80
CA ASN A 581 1.70 67.87 -47.83
C ASN A 581 0.90 66.67 -48.34
N VAL A 582 0.81 65.59 -47.52
CA VAL A 582 -0.23 64.58 -47.64
C VAL A 582 -0.74 64.22 -46.23
N THR A 583 -1.99 64.38 -46.06
CA THR A 583 -2.88 64.07 -44.93
C THR A 583 -2.64 62.68 -44.39
N THR A 584 -2.57 62.57 -43.06
CA THR A 584 -2.58 61.34 -42.26
C THR A 584 -3.92 60.58 -42.43
N PRO A 585 -3.91 59.29 -42.84
CA PRO A 585 -5.04 58.43 -42.60
C PRO A 585 -4.95 57.86 -41.17
N THR A 586 -5.97 58.14 -40.38
CA THR A 586 -6.25 57.47 -39.09
C THR A 586 -6.32 55.96 -39.29
N ASN A 587 -5.29 55.22 -38.86
CA ASN A 587 -5.32 53.76 -38.76
C ASN A 587 -6.40 53.34 -37.75
N PRO A 588 -7.33 52.47 -38.10
CA PRO A 588 -8.24 51.86 -37.11
C PRO A 588 -7.36 50.98 -36.17
N LEU A 589 -7.56 51.17 -34.87
CA LEU A 589 -7.01 50.31 -33.82
C LEU A 589 -7.28 48.86 -34.18
N ILE A 590 -6.29 48.14 -34.67
CA ILE A 590 -6.33 46.67 -34.77
C ILE A 590 -6.36 46.17 -33.33
N ALA A 591 -7.55 45.84 -32.88
CA ALA A 591 -7.74 45.08 -31.64
C ALA A 591 -7.01 43.73 -31.81
N TYR A 592 -5.84 43.62 -31.18
CA TYR A 592 -5.13 42.32 -31.06
C TYR A 592 -6.09 41.33 -30.41
N PRO A 593 -6.44 40.20 -31.09
CA PRO A 593 -7.27 39.20 -30.46
C PRO A 593 -6.58 38.70 -29.21
N THR A 594 -7.25 38.83 -28.06
CA THR A 594 -6.75 38.24 -26.80
C THR A 594 -6.42 36.77 -27.07
N PRO A 595 -5.20 36.29 -26.74
CA PRO A 595 -4.80 34.92 -27.05
C PRO A 595 -5.78 33.95 -26.38
N LYS A 596 -6.57 33.25 -27.18
CA LYS A 596 -7.46 32.18 -26.73
C LYS A 596 -6.58 31.20 -25.93
N LYS A 597 -6.94 30.94 -24.65
CA LYS A 597 -6.25 29.99 -23.77
C LYS A 597 -6.14 28.66 -24.50
N SER A 598 -4.94 28.10 -24.65
CA SER A 598 -4.78 26.78 -25.27
C SER A 598 -5.59 25.74 -24.48
N PRO A 599 -6.25 24.77 -25.14
CA PRO A 599 -7.06 23.76 -24.47
C PRO A 599 -6.30 23.01 -23.36
N GLN A 600 -5.01 22.79 -23.54
CA GLN A 600 -4.14 22.12 -22.59
C GLN A 600 -3.92 22.91 -21.28
N ILE A 601 -3.86 24.23 -21.33
CA ILE A 601 -3.71 25.07 -20.12
C ILE A 601 -4.99 25.05 -19.30
N ARG A 602 -6.16 25.13 -19.96
CA ARG A 602 -7.46 25.01 -19.29
C ARG A 602 -7.62 23.67 -18.58
N LEU A 603 -7.23 22.57 -19.24
CA LEU A 603 -7.29 21.23 -18.68
C LEU A 603 -6.39 21.08 -17.45
N ARG A 604 -5.16 21.60 -17.48
CA ARG A 604 -4.22 21.56 -16.34
C ARG A 604 -4.74 22.34 -15.14
N GLN A 605 -5.30 23.52 -15.36
CA GLN A 605 -5.92 24.31 -14.29
C GLN A 605 -7.13 23.58 -13.72
N LEU A 606 -7.99 23.00 -14.56
CA LEU A 606 -9.15 22.22 -14.12
C LEU A 606 -8.72 21.05 -13.23
N ILE A 607 -7.74 20.24 -13.67
CA ILE A 607 -7.22 19.10 -12.90
C ILE A 607 -6.65 19.59 -11.55
N GLY A 608 -5.81 20.63 -11.55
CA GLY A 608 -5.23 21.16 -10.31
C GLY A 608 -6.29 21.69 -9.34
N THR A 609 -7.30 22.39 -9.85
CA THR A 609 -8.42 22.88 -9.03
C THR A 609 -9.24 21.73 -8.48
N THR A 610 -9.56 20.72 -9.30
CA THR A 610 -10.32 19.54 -8.87
C THR A 610 -9.58 18.77 -7.77
N VAL A 611 -8.27 18.53 -7.93
CA VAL A 611 -7.44 17.88 -6.91
C VAL A 611 -7.39 18.69 -5.62
N CYS A 612 -7.27 20.03 -5.73
CA CYS A 612 -7.28 20.92 -4.57
C CYS A 612 -8.60 20.85 -3.79
N CYS A 613 -9.74 21.04 -4.49
CA CYS A 613 -11.07 21.00 -3.87
C CYS A 613 -11.37 19.64 -3.25
N PHE A 614 -10.99 18.57 -3.94
CA PHE A 614 -11.20 17.21 -3.45
C PHE A 614 -10.33 16.90 -2.23
N SER A 615 -9.05 17.31 -2.24
CA SER A 615 -8.16 17.18 -1.08
C SER A 615 -8.67 18.00 0.11
N LEU A 616 -9.21 19.19 -0.12
CA LEU A 616 -9.81 20.00 0.93
C LEU A 616 -11.02 19.29 1.55
N LEU A 617 -11.92 18.75 0.72
CA LEU A 617 -13.11 18.01 1.19
C LEU A 617 -12.71 16.80 2.05
N LEU A 618 -11.80 15.96 1.56
CA LEU A 618 -11.30 14.81 2.31
C LEU A 618 -10.55 15.23 3.58
N GLY A 619 -9.83 16.36 3.53
CA GLY A 619 -9.18 16.96 4.69
C GLY A 619 -10.18 17.37 5.77
N VAL A 620 -11.28 18.01 5.41
CA VAL A 620 -12.36 18.37 6.33
C VAL A 620 -13.00 17.12 6.92
N LEU A 621 -13.35 16.12 6.10
CA LEU A 621 -13.94 14.87 6.58
C LEU A 621 -13.01 14.14 7.55
N SER A 622 -11.71 14.02 7.23
CA SER A 622 -10.75 13.39 8.13
C SER A 622 -10.51 14.18 9.42
N PHE A 623 -10.55 15.51 9.36
CA PHE A 623 -10.45 16.35 10.54
C PHE A 623 -11.65 16.17 11.47
N HIS A 624 -12.87 16.13 10.93
CA HIS A 624 -14.08 15.84 11.71
C HIS A 624 -13.99 14.47 12.39
N ALA A 625 -13.56 13.44 11.64
CA ALA A 625 -13.36 12.10 12.19
C ALA A 625 -12.26 12.10 13.28
N ALA A 626 -11.16 12.84 13.09
CA ALA A 626 -10.08 12.96 14.06
C ALA A 626 -10.54 13.65 15.36
N GLN A 627 -11.32 14.72 15.26
CA GLN A 627 -11.88 15.39 16.46
C GLN A 627 -12.87 14.48 17.18
N GLY A 628 -13.79 13.83 16.45
CA GLY A 628 -14.70 12.84 17.02
C GLY A 628 -13.97 11.76 17.80
N GLU A 629 -12.91 11.18 17.19
CA GLU A 629 -12.08 10.15 17.82
C GLU A 629 -11.35 10.67 19.06
N LYS A 630 -10.80 11.88 19.00
CA LYS A 630 -10.12 12.51 20.14
C LYS A 630 -11.04 12.62 21.35
N PHE A 631 -12.24 13.18 21.18
CA PHE A 631 -13.21 13.32 22.26
C PHE A 631 -13.72 11.97 22.78
N TYR A 632 -13.91 10.99 21.88
CA TYR A 632 -14.25 9.61 22.28
C TYR A 632 -13.20 9.02 23.20
N ARG A 633 -11.90 9.09 22.82
CA ARG A 633 -10.80 8.57 23.64
C ARG A 633 -10.71 9.28 24.98
N GLN A 634 -10.89 10.60 25.03
CA GLN A 634 -10.94 11.35 26.28
C GLN A 634 -12.11 10.91 27.17
N ALA A 635 -13.27 10.68 26.58
CA ALA A 635 -14.44 10.17 27.30
C ALA A 635 -14.20 8.79 27.93
N ILE A 636 -13.57 7.87 27.19
CA ILE A 636 -13.28 6.53 27.71
C ILE A 636 -12.27 6.57 28.87
N MET A 637 -11.35 7.53 28.89
CA MET A 637 -10.37 7.72 29.96
C MET A 637 -10.94 8.50 31.16
N SER A 638 -12.05 9.20 31.02
CA SER A 638 -12.67 9.94 32.09
C SER A 638 -13.34 9.01 33.09
N VAL A 639 -13.21 9.32 34.40
CA VAL A 639 -13.88 8.60 35.49
C VAL A 639 -15.23 9.22 35.82
N ASP A 640 -15.37 10.56 35.68
CA ASP A 640 -16.59 11.31 35.99
C ASP A 640 -17.68 11.07 34.93
N PRO A 641 -18.85 10.53 35.28
CA PRO A 641 -19.92 10.27 34.34
C PRO A 641 -20.44 11.52 33.64
N SER A 642 -20.49 12.69 34.29
CA SER A 642 -20.97 13.93 33.70
C SER A 642 -20.02 14.45 32.61
N VAL A 643 -18.72 14.45 32.89
CA VAL A 643 -17.67 14.78 31.91
C VAL A 643 -17.65 13.79 30.74
N LYS A 644 -17.87 12.51 31.05
CA LYS A 644 -17.96 11.46 30.01
C LYS A 644 -19.12 11.71 29.04
N VAL A 645 -20.32 12.08 29.56
CA VAL A 645 -21.48 12.40 28.73
C VAL A 645 -21.17 13.59 27.83
N GLU A 646 -20.64 14.68 28.39
CA GLU A 646 -20.27 15.87 27.62
C GLU A 646 -19.25 15.56 26.48
N LEU A 647 -18.18 14.83 26.79
CA LEU A 647 -17.17 14.45 25.81
C LEU A 647 -17.74 13.54 24.71
N LEU A 648 -18.65 12.61 25.05
CA LEU A 648 -19.31 11.76 24.05
C LEU A 648 -20.28 12.56 23.17
N GLN A 649 -20.98 13.56 23.73
CA GLN A 649 -21.81 14.47 22.93
C GLN A 649 -20.95 15.32 21.99
N GLN A 650 -19.82 15.86 22.47
CA GLN A 650 -18.85 16.55 21.62
C GLN A 650 -18.31 15.62 20.52
N SER A 651 -17.98 14.37 20.84
CA SER A 651 -17.55 13.35 19.85
C SER A 651 -18.59 13.15 18.75
N LEU A 652 -19.87 13.03 19.11
CA LEU A 652 -20.97 12.88 18.14
C LEU A 652 -21.23 14.16 17.34
N GLY A 653 -21.02 15.33 17.94
CA GLY A 653 -21.09 16.62 17.21
C GLY A 653 -20.09 16.67 16.05
N TRP A 654 -18.91 16.09 16.23
CA TRP A 654 -17.90 15.99 15.19
C TRP A 654 -18.10 14.78 14.25
N ASN A 655 -18.50 13.63 14.77
CA ASN A 655 -18.73 12.41 13.98
C ASN A 655 -20.05 11.72 14.35
N PRO A 656 -21.18 12.16 13.80
CA PRO A 656 -22.50 11.63 14.14
C PRO A 656 -22.75 10.19 13.67
N ARG A 657 -21.86 9.64 12.84
CA ARG A 657 -21.99 8.30 12.25
C ARG A 657 -21.22 7.21 13.01
N SER A 658 -20.64 7.52 14.19
CA SER A 658 -19.87 6.57 14.99
C SER A 658 -20.77 5.68 15.86
N PRO A 659 -21.02 4.40 15.52
CA PRO A 659 -21.87 3.53 16.34
C PRO A 659 -21.33 3.31 17.73
N ARG A 660 -20.00 3.19 17.89
CA ARG A 660 -19.36 2.97 19.19
C ARG A 660 -19.55 4.16 20.15
N THR A 661 -19.51 5.39 19.64
CA THR A 661 -19.78 6.60 20.45
C THR A 661 -21.24 6.65 20.88
N VAL A 662 -22.16 6.31 19.96
CA VAL A 662 -23.59 6.20 20.24
C VAL A 662 -23.86 5.17 21.33
N ILE A 663 -23.29 3.96 21.23
CA ILE A 663 -23.43 2.91 22.24
C ILE A 663 -22.88 3.37 23.60
N ALA A 664 -21.71 3.98 23.61
CA ALA A 664 -21.11 4.47 24.86
C ALA A 664 -21.98 5.55 25.53
N LEU A 665 -22.52 6.49 24.74
CA LEU A 665 -23.39 7.55 25.26
C LEU A 665 -24.77 7.00 25.67
N SER A 666 -25.36 6.10 24.88
CA SER A 666 -26.67 5.51 25.19
C SER A 666 -26.70 4.81 26.55
N ARG A 667 -25.58 4.24 26.98
CA ARG A 667 -25.45 3.59 28.28
C ARG A 667 -25.47 4.56 29.48
N LEU A 668 -25.19 5.83 29.22
CA LEU A 668 -25.17 6.89 30.25
C LEU A 668 -26.46 7.71 30.25
N LEU A 669 -27.24 7.67 29.18
CA LEU A 669 -28.53 8.35 29.05
C LEU A 669 -29.65 7.49 29.56
N SER A 670 -30.71 8.12 30.05
CA SER A 670 -31.92 7.45 30.53
C SER A 670 -33.02 7.37 29.47
N GLY A 671 -33.80 6.30 29.52
CA GLY A 671 -35.09 6.15 28.86
C GLY A 671 -35.16 6.50 27.39
N GLU A 672 -36.05 7.39 27.02
CA GLU A 672 -36.41 7.74 25.66
C GLU A 672 -35.27 8.39 24.86
N GLN A 673 -34.40 9.18 25.53
CA GLN A 673 -33.24 9.82 24.90
C GLN A 673 -32.26 8.78 24.37
N SER A 674 -32.01 7.71 25.15
CA SER A 674 -31.12 6.60 24.74
C SER A 674 -31.71 5.86 23.53
N VAL A 675 -33.00 5.52 23.55
CA VAL A 675 -33.70 4.84 22.46
C VAL A 675 -33.71 5.68 21.18
N SER A 676 -34.00 6.98 21.28
CA SER A 676 -33.99 7.89 20.13
C SER A 676 -32.62 7.96 19.48
N LEU A 677 -31.54 8.10 20.28
CA LEU A 677 -30.16 8.15 19.81
C LEU A 677 -29.76 6.85 19.09
N LEU A 678 -30.07 5.68 19.65
CA LEU A 678 -29.78 4.39 19.05
C LEU A 678 -30.54 4.17 17.72
N ARG A 679 -31.82 4.55 17.66
CA ARG A 679 -32.64 4.48 16.44
C ARG A 679 -32.07 5.38 15.34
N GLN A 680 -31.63 6.60 15.67
CA GLN A 680 -31.00 7.51 14.72
C GLN A 680 -29.69 6.92 14.18
N SER A 681 -28.91 6.24 15.01
CA SER A 681 -27.66 5.61 14.58
C SER A 681 -27.88 4.44 13.61
N LEU A 682 -29.00 3.71 13.76
CA LEU A 682 -29.36 2.62 12.82
C LEU A 682 -29.65 3.12 11.41
N LEU A 683 -29.97 4.40 11.21
CA LEU A 683 -30.10 5.00 9.87
C LEU A 683 -28.74 5.02 9.13
N TYR A 684 -27.65 5.08 9.88
CA TYR A 684 -26.29 5.09 9.33
C TYR A 684 -25.62 3.71 9.31
N SER A 685 -26.14 2.76 10.07
CA SER A 685 -25.62 1.40 10.20
C SER A 685 -26.77 0.43 10.47
N PRO A 686 -27.63 0.12 9.48
CA PRO A 686 -28.89 -0.60 9.69
C PRO A 686 -28.71 -2.05 10.17
N GLU A 687 -27.61 -2.70 9.80
CA GLU A 687 -27.32 -4.10 10.20
C GLU A 687 -26.26 -4.17 11.31
N ASN A 688 -26.26 -3.20 12.21
CA ASN A 688 -25.32 -3.23 13.32
C ASN A 688 -25.89 -4.02 14.51
N ALA A 689 -25.38 -5.24 14.71
CA ALA A 689 -25.81 -6.16 15.77
C ALA A 689 -25.67 -5.56 17.19
N SER A 690 -24.69 -4.68 17.42
CA SER A 690 -24.48 -4.06 18.73
C SER A 690 -25.50 -2.96 19.01
N LEU A 691 -25.88 -2.16 18.01
CA LEU A 691 -26.93 -1.13 18.16
C LEU A 691 -28.30 -1.78 18.41
N SER A 692 -28.64 -2.84 17.66
CA SER A 692 -29.88 -3.58 17.85
C SER A 692 -29.95 -4.23 19.23
N TRP A 693 -28.83 -4.75 19.71
CA TRP A 693 -28.74 -5.33 21.05
C TRP A 693 -28.89 -4.27 22.15
N GLU A 694 -28.22 -3.12 22.04
CA GLU A 694 -28.42 -2.00 23.00
C GLU A 694 -29.88 -1.54 23.07
N LEU A 695 -30.59 -1.51 21.93
CA LEU A 695 -32.04 -1.22 21.94
C LEU A 695 -32.83 -2.29 22.67
N ALA A 696 -32.50 -3.57 22.48
CA ALA A 696 -33.13 -4.65 23.22
C ALA A 696 -32.92 -4.50 24.73
N GLU A 697 -31.69 -4.21 25.19
CA GLU A 697 -31.38 -4.00 26.59
C GLU A 697 -32.11 -2.78 27.18
N ARG A 698 -32.25 -1.69 26.41
CA ARG A 698 -33.02 -0.50 26.85
C ARG A 698 -34.50 -0.79 27.02
N TRP A 699 -35.12 -1.52 26.07
CA TRP A 699 -36.52 -1.90 26.16
C TRP A 699 -36.80 -2.93 27.25
N MET A 700 -35.85 -3.87 27.51
CA MET A 700 -35.91 -4.77 28.67
C MET A 700 -35.88 -3.97 30.00
N SER A 701 -34.94 -3.03 30.09
CA SER A 701 -34.81 -2.19 31.31
C SER A 701 -35.98 -1.22 31.51
N SER A 702 -36.66 -0.80 30.44
CA SER A 702 -37.84 0.09 30.48
C SER A 702 -39.18 -0.68 30.61
N ASP A 703 -39.11 -1.99 30.78
CA ASP A 703 -40.24 -2.89 31.02
C ASP A 703 -41.30 -2.91 29.90
N HIS A 704 -40.83 -2.86 28.66
CA HIS A 704 -41.67 -2.96 27.46
C HIS A 704 -41.42 -4.29 26.68
N PRO A 705 -42.09 -5.37 27.08
CA PRO A 705 -41.77 -6.70 26.57
C PRO A 705 -41.90 -6.83 25.04
N GLY A 706 -42.94 -6.24 24.42
CA GLY A 706 -43.12 -6.35 22.97
C GLY A 706 -42.00 -5.67 22.16
N ALA A 707 -41.56 -4.47 22.61
CA ALA A 707 -40.46 -3.75 21.98
C ALA A 707 -39.12 -4.47 22.22
N ALA A 708 -38.93 -5.00 23.45
CA ALA A 708 -37.73 -5.78 23.78
C ALA A 708 -37.59 -7.01 22.87
N LEU A 709 -38.66 -7.80 22.73
CA LEU A 709 -38.68 -8.99 21.86
C LEU A 709 -38.37 -8.65 20.40
N TYR A 710 -38.96 -7.60 19.86
CA TYR A 710 -38.67 -7.16 18.49
C TYR A 710 -37.17 -6.90 18.29
N TRP A 711 -36.52 -6.18 19.21
CA TRP A 711 -35.10 -5.86 19.07
C TRP A 711 -34.18 -7.02 19.45
N ILE A 712 -34.61 -7.95 20.34
CA ILE A 712 -33.93 -9.22 20.58
C ILE A 712 -33.89 -10.03 19.27
N ASP A 713 -35.04 -10.21 18.59
CA ASP A 713 -35.11 -10.90 17.31
C ASP A 713 -34.21 -10.26 16.26
N GLN A 714 -34.28 -8.92 16.11
CA GLN A 714 -33.40 -8.21 15.19
C GLN A 714 -31.90 -8.43 15.52
N SER A 715 -31.53 -8.41 16.80
CA SER A 715 -30.16 -8.65 17.21
C SER A 715 -29.71 -10.08 16.94
N PHE A 716 -30.58 -11.07 17.12
CA PHE A 716 -30.25 -12.49 16.86
C PHE A 716 -30.18 -12.83 15.38
N ARG A 717 -30.95 -12.15 14.52
CA ARG A 717 -30.73 -12.24 13.07
C ARG A 717 -29.35 -11.78 12.65
N LEU A 718 -28.78 -10.80 13.38
CA LEU A 718 -27.46 -10.21 13.08
C LEU A 718 -26.30 -10.88 13.84
N ASP A 719 -26.55 -11.61 14.97
CA ASP A 719 -25.52 -12.27 15.78
C ASP A 719 -26.12 -13.46 16.56
N LYS A 720 -26.49 -14.50 15.84
CA LYS A 720 -27.22 -15.65 16.38
C LYS A 720 -26.38 -16.56 17.30
N TYR A 721 -25.04 -16.58 17.14
CA TYR A 721 -24.16 -17.46 17.90
C TYR A 721 -23.49 -16.75 19.08
N ASN A 722 -24.25 -15.99 19.85
CA ASN A 722 -23.74 -15.25 21.01
C ASN A 722 -24.41 -15.73 22.32
N ASN A 723 -23.79 -16.71 23.00
CA ASN A 723 -24.29 -17.27 24.26
C ASN A 723 -24.71 -16.21 25.28
N ALA A 724 -23.87 -15.18 25.48
CA ALA A 724 -24.13 -14.13 26.45
C ALA A 724 -25.42 -13.32 26.15
N LYS A 725 -25.70 -13.08 24.86
CA LYS A 725 -26.94 -12.39 24.45
C LYS A 725 -28.16 -13.28 24.69
N TRP A 726 -28.09 -14.59 24.37
CA TRP A 726 -29.17 -15.53 24.64
C TRP A 726 -29.51 -15.59 26.13
N VAL A 727 -28.50 -15.79 26.99
CA VAL A 727 -28.69 -15.82 28.45
C VAL A 727 -29.29 -14.51 28.97
N LYS A 728 -28.77 -13.34 28.55
CA LYS A 728 -29.32 -12.05 28.99
C LYS A 728 -30.73 -11.78 28.47
N ALA A 729 -31.09 -12.22 27.26
CA ALA A 729 -32.44 -12.06 26.74
C ALA A 729 -33.44 -12.89 27.55
N ILE A 730 -33.10 -14.16 27.85
CA ILE A 730 -33.92 -15.05 28.67
C ILE A 730 -34.06 -14.51 30.10
N GLU A 731 -32.96 -14.02 30.70
CA GLU A 731 -32.97 -13.40 32.03
C GLU A 731 -33.82 -12.12 32.04
N GLY A 732 -33.71 -11.28 31.03
CA GLY A 732 -34.51 -10.07 30.90
C GLY A 732 -35.98 -10.36 30.83
N MET A 733 -36.41 -11.40 30.06
CA MET A 733 -37.81 -11.84 30.00
C MET A 733 -38.27 -12.37 31.35
N LEU A 734 -37.45 -13.17 32.06
CA LEU A 734 -37.77 -13.67 33.38
C LEU A 734 -37.99 -12.52 34.39
N LEU A 735 -37.08 -11.54 34.41
CA LEU A 735 -37.18 -10.40 35.33
C LEU A 735 -38.39 -9.50 35.03
N MET A 736 -38.68 -9.22 33.77
CA MET A 736 -39.89 -8.52 33.38
C MET A 736 -41.12 -9.28 33.75
N GLY A 737 -41.17 -10.59 33.55
CA GLY A 737 -42.30 -11.45 33.97
C GLY A 737 -42.53 -11.40 35.48
N GLN A 738 -41.49 -11.48 36.30
CA GLN A 738 -41.56 -11.35 37.75
C GLN A 738 -42.11 -9.98 38.17
N LYS A 739 -41.63 -8.94 37.55
CA LYS A 739 -42.09 -7.57 37.83
C LYS A 739 -43.57 -7.38 37.46
N LYS A 740 -43.98 -7.81 36.26
CA LYS A 740 -45.36 -7.74 35.78
C LYS A 740 -46.30 -8.55 36.70
N LEU A 741 -45.86 -9.69 37.21
CA LEU A 741 -46.63 -10.43 38.20
C LEU A 741 -46.78 -9.64 39.52
N ALA A 742 -45.72 -9.02 39.99
CA ALA A 742 -45.76 -8.19 41.21
C ALA A 742 -46.66 -6.94 41.06
N GLU A 743 -46.72 -6.38 39.85
CA GLU A 743 -47.62 -5.27 39.48
C GLU A 743 -49.10 -5.71 39.29
N GLY A 744 -49.37 -7.03 39.33
CA GLY A 744 -50.71 -7.56 39.10
C GLY A 744 -51.10 -7.70 37.63
N ASN A 745 -50.20 -7.35 36.70
CA ASN A 745 -50.42 -7.47 35.26
C ASN A 745 -50.12 -8.90 34.75
N ARG A 746 -51.01 -9.81 35.08
CA ARG A 746 -50.89 -11.24 34.80
C ARG A 746 -50.75 -11.57 33.29
N LYS A 747 -51.45 -10.77 32.45
CA LYS A 747 -51.43 -10.97 30.98
C LYS A 747 -50.04 -10.73 30.38
N GLU A 748 -49.46 -9.56 30.66
CA GLU A 748 -48.11 -9.21 30.19
C GLU A 748 -47.04 -10.11 30.83
N GLY A 749 -47.21 -10.49 32.13
CA GLY A 749 -46.34 -11.44 32.79
C GLY A 749 -46.28 -12.82 32.10
N LEU A 750 -47.44 -13.34 31.71
CA LEU A 750 -47.52 -14.59 30.93
C LEU A 750 -46.83 -14.47 29.57
N VAL A 751 -46.97 -13.33 28.87
CA VAL A 751 -46.27 -13.06 27.61
C VAL A 751 -44.75 -13.11 27.83
N CYS A 752 -44.25 -12.49 28.87
CA CYS A 752 -42.80 -12.49 29.19
C CYS A 752 -42.29 -13.93 29.44
N VAL A 753 -43.03 -14.74 30.22
CA VAL A 753 -42.64 -16.09 30.54
C VAL A 753 -42.70 -17.01 29.30
N ALA A 754 -43.76 -16.87 28.49
CA ALA A 754 -43.88 -17.62 27.24
C ALA A 754 -42.73 -17.29 26.28
N SER A 755 -42.43 -15.99 26.10
CA SER A 755 -41.33 -15.56 25.25
C SER A 755 -39.96 -15.99 25.79
N GLY A 756 -39.74 -15.94 27.11
CA GLY A 756 -38.53 -16.47 27.73
C GLY A 756 -38.32 -17.96 27.46
N ASN A 757 -39.39 -18.75 27.52
CA ASN A 757 -39.35 -20.18 27.18
C ASN A 757 -39.13 -20.43 25.68
N GLU A 758 -39.71 -19.62 24.81
CA GLU A 758 -39.48 -19.72 23.35
C GLU A 758 -38.02 -19.42 23.00
N LEU A 759 -37.45 -18.36 23.56
CA LEU A 759 -36.01 -18.00 23.41
C LEU A 759 -35.10 -19.16 23.92
N LEU A 760 -35.45 -19.78 25.05
CA LEU A 760 -34.69 -20.88 25.60
C LEU A 760 -34.76 -22.14 24.69
N LEU A 761 -35.90 -22.45 24.13
CA LEU A 761 -36.09 -23.55 23.22
C LEU A 761 -35.29 -23.35 21.92
N GLU A 762 -35.32 -22.15 21.37
CA GLU A 762 -34.58 -21.82 20.17
C GLU A 762 -33.07 -21.85 20.44
N TYR A 763 -32.59 -21.32 21.58
CA TYR A 763 -31.17 -21.39 21.97
C TYR A 763 -30.72 -22.86 22.07
N ARG A 764 -31.52 -23.74 22.73
CA ARG A 764 -31.23 -25.17 22.83
C ARG A 764 -31.18 -25.84 21.46
N ARG A 765 -32.16 -25.57 20.60
CA ARG A 765 -32.22 -26.10 19.24
C ARG A 765 -30.96 -25.74 18.44
N LEU A 766 -30.54 -24.46 18.46
CA LEU A 766 -29.35 -24.02 17.77
C LEU A 766 -28.06 -24.63 18.35
N ALA A 767 -27.99 -24.80 19.67
CA ALA A 767 -26.84 -25.42 20.33
C ALA A 767 -26.70 -26.90 19.96
N GLU A 768 -27.83 -27.64 19.94
CA GLU A 768 -27.88 -29.05 19.51
C GLU A 768 -27.55 -29.23 18.02
N GLU A 769 -28.05 -28.33 17.16
CA GLU A 769 -27.69 -28.31 15.73
C GLU A 769 -26.19 -28.14 15.51
N GLU A 770 -25.54 -27.22 16.27
CA GLU A 770 -24.10 -27.03 16.16
C GLU A 770 -23.31 -28.21 16.74
N ALA A 771 -23.72 -28.76 17.86
CA ALA A 771 -23.10 -29.95 18.43
C ALA A 771 -23.11 -31.14 17.45
N ASN A 772 -24.23 -31.35 16.74
CA ASN A 772 -24.40 -32.41 15.76
C ASN A 772 -23.58 -32.26 14.48
N LYS A 773 -23.10 -31.03 14.15
CA LYS A 773 -22.25 -30.78 12.97
C LYS A 773 -20.78 -31.20 13.16
N GLY A 774 -20.44 -31.76 14.35
CA GLY A 774 -19.05 -32.18 14.66
C GLY A 774 -18.10 -31.02 14.86
N GLY A 775 -16.92 -31.32 15.41
CA GLY A 775 -15.90 -30.41 15.94
C GLY A 775 -15.91 -28.95 15.47
N GLN A 776 -15.95 -28.06 16.44
CA GLN A 776 -15.79 -26.61 16.20
C GLN A 776 -14.34 -26.33 15.75
N HIS A 777 -14.19 -25.64 14.64
CA HIS A 777 -12.87 -25.31 14.10
C HIS A 777 -12.38 -23.92 14.48
N ASN A 778 -13.02 -23.25 15.48
CA ASN A 778 -12.75 -21.87 15.81
C ASN A 778 -12.87 -21.56 17.31
N ASP A 779 -12.27 -20.41 17.71
CA ASP A 779 -12.21 -19.91 19.07
C ASP A 779 -13.56 -19.42 19.66
N ARG A 780 -14.68 -19.64 18.97
CA ARG A 780 -16.02 -19.28 19.42
C ARG A 780 -16.87 -20.52 19.65
N GLU A 781 -17.04 -20.88 20.91
CA GLU A 781 -17.95 -21.95 21.31
C GLU A 781 -19.38 -21.44 21.39
N PHE A 782 -20.32 -22.24 20.89
CA PHE A 782 -21.73 -21.99 21.02
C PHE A 782 -22.43 -23.27 21.55
N GLN A 783 -22.86 -23.20 22.80
CA GLN A 783 -23.44 -24.32 23.53
C GLN A 783 -24.37 -23.84 24.65
N MET A 784 -25.23 -24.69 25.14
CA MET A 784 -26.02 -24.40 26.33
C MET A 784 -25.08 -24.13 27.52
N THR A 785 -25.38 -23.06 28.28
CA THR A 785 -24.62 -22.68 29.47
C THR A 785 -25.36 -23.12 30.74
N GLU A 786 -24.61 -23.34 31.82
CA GLU A 786 -25.21 -23.65 33.13
C GLU A 786 -26.19 -22.56 33.59
N GLN A 787 -25.91 -21.28 33.25
CA GLN A 787 -26.83 -20.17 33.54
C GLN A 787 -28.16 -20.30 32.76
N ALA A 788 -28.15 -20.78 31.52
CA ALA A 788 -29.37 -20.99 30.76
C ALA A 788 -30.22 -22.13 31.36
N ASP A 789 -29.59 -23.18 31.89
CA ASP A 789 -30.29 -24.29 32.58
C ASP A 789 -30.89 -23.83 33.91
N ASP A 790 -30.21 -22.90 34.64
CA ASP A 790 -30.81 -22.31 35.85
C ASP A 790 -32.01 -21.43 35.49
N LEU A 791 -31.89 -20.61 34.47
CA LEU A 791 -32.99 -19.78 33.96
C LEU A 791 -34.20 -20.60 33.51
N SER A 792 -33.94 -21.76 32.89
CA SER A 792 -35.02 -22.72 32.55
C SER A 792 -35.85 -23.15 33.75
N ARG A 793 -35.16 -23.52 34.84
CA ARG A 793 -35.85 -23.89 36.09
C ARG A 793 -36.65 -22.75 36.71
N ARG A 794 -36.09 -21.57 36.70
CA ARG A 794 -36.71 -20.34 37.25
C ARG A 794 -37.92 -19.91 36.44
N LEU A 795 -37.85 -19.97 35.08
CA LEU A 795 -38.98 -19.70 34.20
C LEU A 795 -40.11 -20.68 34.42
N SER A 796 -39.79 -21.97 34.56
CA SER A 796 -40.79 -23.01 34.85
C SER A 796 -41.51 -22.78 36.20
N MET A 797 -40.74 -22.40 37.26
CA MET A 797 -41.31 -22.06 38.55
C MET A 797 -42.17 -20.78 38.51
N LEU A 798 -41.77 -19.80 37.69
CA LEU A 798 -42.55 -18.57 37.52
C LEU A 798 -43.82 -18.84 36.75
N ALA A 799 -43.82 -19.71 35.74
CA ALA A 799 -45.01 -20.13 34.98
C ALA A 799 -46.09 -20.75 35.86
N LEU A 800 -45.71 -21.50 36.88
CA LEU A 800 -46.63 -22.11 37.85
C LEU A 800 -47.36 -21.09 38.77
N ARG A 801 -46.86 -19.83 38.81
CA ARG A 801 -47.48 -18.76 39.61
C ARG A 801 -48.51 -17.94 38.85
N PHE A 802 -48.55 -18.08 37.53
CA PHE A 802 -49.59 -17.48 36.66
C PHE A 802 -50.79 -18.36 36.50
#